data_2ae3ad7d7331da5b92fa5c8443032acc
#
_entry.id   2ae3ad7d7331da5b92fa5c8443032acc
#
_cell.length_a   1.000
_cell.length_b   1.000
_cell.length_c   1.000
_cell.angle_alpha   90.00
_cell.angle_beta   90.00
_cell.angle_gamma   90.00
#
_symmetry.space_group_name_H-M   'P 1'
#
loop_
_entity.id
_entity.type
_entity.pdbx_description
1 polymer ?
#
loop_
_entity_poly.entity_id
_entity_poly.type
_entity_poly.pdbx_seq_one_letter_code
_entity_poly.pdbx_strand_id
1 'polypeptide(L)'
;MNDERRIAVLVAFAKIYTQNAQDDVIDILDRYLTDLFAKTYRKEQKERLRTIKDLDKAARQLREACITLLEHTDPSIHPKVAVFKKVPEKDLIQAVQIVDSLTCPPDQTLAYSELLQYYGTIRKFLPLLMEEIELQATPAGLPILQAWNFVKEHGDSSKKRWRNAPLVGLNTNWSKIVVDKKTRTVNHRAYTFWMLEQVVDALRRHDLYIVGSVKYGDLRAQLLQGEEWKAIRPNVLRSLDWSLDSYESLAPLKEELDLAYHQTVENWDNNPAVQIETFAGKQRITLTPLQKLQESETLEILKKRIQDMLPNIDIPQLLLEVNRWTGFMNDFRHISEAKSRINELPISICALLISQACNIGLRPLVQDGVPALARDRLTWIEQNYFRAETLTEANTRLVDFHSQLDLANMWGGGEIASADGLRFFTPVKSVHSGPNPKYFGTGRGVTFYNFTSDQFTGLHGLVIPGTIHDSLYLLQCVLEQDTSLQPKEIMTDTAGYSDIIFGLFGLLGYQFSPRLADVGKSRLWRFDATSDYGILNPLSKGRIREDLIHRHWEDMLRVAGSLSLNKVNATHLIQALQQNGKPTMLGRAIGEFGRIFKTRYLLLYLNDENYRRKILTQLNRGEARHSLARAVFYGKRGELHQAYRAGQEDQLGALGLVVNAIVVWNTRYMESALQVLRNRGHTLDDNNIARLSPLGHEHINIVGRYSFILPEEIKDGQLRNLTYKEDRLME
;
A
#
# COMPACT_ATOMS: atom_id res chain seq x y z
N MET A 1 2.17 -5.18 41.82
CA MET A 1 1.68 -3.91 41.25
C MET A 1 0.72 -3.31 42.27
N ASN A 2 0.90 -2.03 42.62
CA ASN A 2 0.01 -1.30 43.55
C ASN A 2 -1.42 -1.29 42.96
N ASP A 3 -2.45 -1.35 43.81
CA ASP A 3 -3.86 -1.44 43.40
C ASP A 3 -4.28 -0.25 42.53
N GLU A 4 -3.83 0.97 42.83
CA GLU A 4 -4.10 2.17 42.01
C GLU A 4 -3.54 2.00 40.60
N ARG A 5 -2.33 1.51 40.44
CA ARG A 5 -1.73 1.26 39.11
C ARG A 5 -2.46 0.13 38.38
N ARG A 6 -2.94 -0.90 39.10
CA ARG A 6 -3.75 -1.96 38.50
C ARG A 6 -5.08 -1.45 37.98
N ILE A 7 -5.76 -0.60 38.74
CA ILE A 7 -7.02 0.04 38.31
C ILE A 7 -6.77 0.94 37.09
N ALA A 8 -5.73 1.77 37.11
CA ALA A 8 -5.40 2.66 36.00
C ALA A 8 -5.13 1.87 34.69
N VAL A 9 -4.38 0.75 34.79
CA VAL A 9 -4.11 -0.13 33.65
C VAL A 9 -5.39 -0.81 33.15
N LEU A 10 -6.27 -1.27 34.05
CA LEU A 10 -7.57 -1.87 33.64
C LEU A 10 -8.47 -0.86 32.95
N VAL A 11 -8.52 0.38 33.42
CA VAL A 11 -9.33 1.45 32.80
C VAL A 11 -8.77 1.79 31.41
N ALA A 12 -7.45 1.95 31.29
CA ALA A 12 -6.79 2.20 30.02
C ALA A 12 -7.01 1.04 29.03
N PHE A 13 -6.86 -0.20 29.50
CA PHE A 13 -7.12 -1.40 28.70
C PHE A 13 -8.58 -1.45 28.22
N ALA A 14 -9.55 -1.25 29.12
CA ALA A 14 -10.96 -1.26 28.78
C ALA A 14 -11.28 -0.19 27.73
N LYS A 15 -10.73 1.02 27.87
CA LYS A 15 -10.91 2.11 26.89
C LYS A 15 -10.36 1.75 25.53
N ILE A 16 -9.10 1.31 25.46
CA ILE A 16 -8.45 0.94 24.17
C ILE A 16 -9.15 -0.25 23.54
N TYR A 17 -9.52 -1.25 24.34
CA TYR A 17 -10.22 -2.43 23.85
C TYR A 17 -11.59 -2.07 23.27
N THR A 18 -12.36 -1.17 23.92
CA THR A 18 -13.64 -0.70 23.41
C THR A 18 -13.48 0.04 22.08
N GLN A 19 -12.46 0.90 21.96
CA GLN A 19 -12.17 1.62 20.72
C GLN A 19 -11.82 0.65 19.58
N ASN A 20 -10.93 -0.30 19.83
CA ASN A 20 -10.54 -1.30 18.84
C ASN A 20 -11.71 -2.19 18.44
N ALA A 21 -12.56 -2.59 19.41
CA ALA A 21 -13.75 -3.40 19.13
C ALA A 21 -14.78 -2.65 18.25
N GLN A 22 -14.97 -1.33 18.46
CA GLN A 22 -15.80 -0.51 17.60
C GLN A 22 -15.26 -0.47 16.17
N ASP A 23 -13.95 -0.26 16.01
CA ASP A 23 -13.31 -0.24 14.71
C ASP A 23 -13.43 -1.59 14.00
N ASP A 24 -13.18 -2.70 14.71
CA ASP A 24 -13.31 -4.06 14.19
C ASP A 24 -14.73 -4.40 13.75
N VAL A 25 -15.75 -3.96 14.49
CA VAL A 25 -17.17 -4.18 14.14
C VAL A 25 -17.50 -3.50 12.81
N ILE A 26 -17.01 -2.29 12.59
CA ILE A 26 -17.23 -1.57 11.33
C ILE A 26 -16.43 -2.22 10.19
N ASP A 27 -15.20 -2.66 10.43
CA ASP A 27 -14.41 -3.40 9.46
C ASP A 27 -15.10 -4.72 9.04
N ILE A 28 -15.71 -5.41 9.99
CA ILE A 28 -16.50 -6.63 9.73
C ILE A 28 -17.73 -6.30 8.90
N LEU A 29 -18.46 -5.23 9.23
CA LEU A 29 -19.63 -4.78 8.47
C LEU A 29 -19.26 -4.42 7.03
N ASP A 30 -18.23 -3.59 6.87
CA ASP A 30 -17.69 -3.18 5.57
C ASP A 30 -17.33 -4.40 4.70
N ARG A 31 -16.58 -5.30 5.28
CA ARG A 31 -16.16 -6.53 4.61
C ARG A 31 -17.33 -7.43 4.26
N TYR A 32 -18.27 -7.62 5.19
CA TYR A 32 -19.47 -8.43 4.96
C TYR A 32 -20.28 -7.89 3.78
N LEU A 33 -20.51 -6.58 3.75
CA LEU A 33 -21.25 -5.94 2.66
C LEU A 33 -20.47 -6.04 1.34
N THR A 34 -19.19 -5.74 1.33
CA THR A 34 -18.32 -5.84 0.15
C THR A 34 -18.34 -7.26 -0.44
N ASP A 35 -18.19 -8.30 0.40
CA ASP A 35 -18.24 -9.69 -0.03
C ASP A 35 -19.63 -10.06 -0.58
N LEU A 36 -20.69 -9.56 0.05
CA LEU A 36 -22.08 -9.82 -0.37
C LEU A 36 -22.38 -9.19 -1.73
N PHE A 37 -22.01 -7.92 -1.93
CA PHE A 37 -22.13 -7.24 -3.22
C PHE A 37 -21.30 -7.94 -4.31
N ALA A 38 -20.06 -8.29 -4.02
CA ALA A 38 -19.21 -9.02 -4.96
C ALA A 38 -19.77 -10.38 -5.34
N LYS A 39 -20.39 -11.09 -4.40
CA LYS A 39 -21.03 -12.40 -4.64
C LYS A 39 -22.24 -12.29 -5.57
N THR A 40 -23.12 -11.32 -5.34
CA THR A 40 -24.30 -11.10 -6.17
C THR A 40 -23.90 -10.64 -7.58
N TYR A 41 -22.93 -9.77 -7.70
CA TYR A 41 -22.39 -9.32 -8.98
C TYR A 41 -21.74 -10.45 -9.79
N ARG A 42 -20.95 -11.32 -9.15
CA ARG A 42 -20.34 -12.51 -9.82
C ARG A 42 -21.42 -13.48 -10.28
N LYS A 43 -22.49 -13.66 -9.54
CA LYS A 43 -23.61 -14.52 -9.91
C LYS A 43 -24.31 -13.97 -11.14
N GLU A 44 -24.59 -12.68 -11.19
CA GLU A 44 -25.15 -11.99 -12.37
C GLU A 44 -24.24 -12.16 -13.59
N GLN A 45 -22.93 -11.92 -13.46
CA GLN A 45 -21.99 -12.12 -14.56
C GLN A 45 -21.97 -13.58 -15.07
N LYS A 46 -22.03 -14.56 -14.14
CA LYS A 46 -22.05 -15.98 -14.50
C LYS A 46 -23.34 -16.37 -15.23
N GLU A 47 -24.46 -15.80 -14.86
CA GLU A 47 -25.75 -16.00 -15.57
C GLU A 47 -25.70 -15.37 -16.96
N ARG A 48 -25.13 -14.16 -17.10
CA ARG A 48 -24.89 -13.53 -18.41
C ARG A 48 -23.97 -14.36 -19.30
N LEU A 49 -22.88 -14.94 -18.78
CA LEU A 49 -21.98 -15.80 -19.54
C LEU A 49 -22.67 -17.09 -20.01
N ARG A 50 -23.65 -17.62 -19.25
CA ARG A 50 -24.46 -18.75 -19.69
C ARG A 50 -25.36 -18.40 -20.86
N THR A 51 -25.92 -17.18 -20.87
CA THR A 51 -26.76 -16.68 -21.97
C THR A 51 -25.98 -16.31 -23.25
N ILE A 52 -24.65 -16.19 -23.21
CA ILE A 52 -23.83 -15.96 -24.42
C ILE A 52 -23.95 -17.13 -25.42
N LYS A 53 -24.12 -18.37 -24.98
CA LYS A 53 -24.33 -19.52 -25.87
C LYS A 53 -25.68 -19.39 -26.64
N ASP A 54 -26.69 -18.86 -25.97
CA ASP A 54 -27.99 -18.62 -26.58
C ASP A 54 -27.90 -17.43 -27.54
N LEU A 55 -27.07 -16.42 -27.22
CA LEU A 55 -26.77 -15.27 -28.09
C LEU A 55 -26.09 -15.73 -29.40
N ASP A 56 -25.10 -16.62 -29.33
CA ASP A 56 -24.43 -17.16 -30.52
C ASP A 56 -25.41 -17.86 -31.46
N LYS A 57 -26.33 -18.65 -30.91
CA LYS A 57 -27.37 -19.32 -31.67
C LYS A 57 -28.34 -18.30 -32.29
N ALA A 58 -28.82 -17.34 -31.50
CA ALA A 58 -29.71 -16.27 -31.97
C ALA A 58 -29.03 -15.40 -33.04
N ALA A 59 -27.77 -15.04 -32.85
CA ALA A 59 -27.01 -14.24 -33.84
C ALA A 59 -26.81 -15.00 -35.15
N ARG A 60 -26.58 -16.31 -35.14
CA ARG A 60 -26.50 -17.15 -36.34
C ARG A 60 -27.85 -17.20 -37.10
N GLN A 61 -28.95 -17.35 -36.35
CA GLN A 61 -30.30 -17.38 -36.95
C GLN A 61 -30.65 -16.02 -37.58
N LEU A 62 -30.38 -14.91 -36.90
CA LEU A 62 -30.56 -13.57 -37.44
C LEU A 62 -29.67 -13.31 -38.67
N ARG A 63 -28.40 -13.71 -38.60
CA ARG A 63 -27.47 -13.59 -39.74
C ARG A 63 -27.98 -14.37 -40.96
N GLU A 64 -28.46 -15.60 -40.77
CA GLU A 64 -28.99 -16.44 -41.84
C GLU A 64 -30.26 -15.82 -42.46
N ALA A 65 -31.16 -15.28 -41.62
CA ALA A 65 -32.32 -14.57 -42.07
C ALA A 65 -31.96 -13.31 -42.88
N CYS A 66 -31.02 -12.50 -42.38
CA CYS A 66 -30.55 -11.30 -43.07
C CYS A 66 -29.86 -11.61 -44.41
N ILE A 67 -28.97 -12.60 -44.46
CA ILE A 67 -28.31 -13.02 -45.69
C ILE A 67 -29.33 -13.53 -46.70
N THR A 68 -30.28 -14.36 -46.28
CA THR A 68 -31.34 -14.85 -47.15
C THR A 68 -32.16 -13.71 -47.75
N LEU A 69 -32.43 -12.65 -47.00
CA LEU A 69 -33.16 -11.48 -47.44
C LEU A 69 -32.35 -10.62 -48.41
N LEU A 70 -31.05 -10.47 -48.17
CA LEU A 70 -30.14 -9.67 -49.03
C LEU A 70 -29.79 -10.37 -50.35
N GLU A 71 -29.68 -11.71 -50.34
CA GLU A 71 -29.35 -12.51 -51.55
C GLU A 71 -30.59 -12.96 -52.34
N HIS A 72 -31.78 -12.59 -51.87
CA HIS A 72 -33.03 -13.01 -52.51
C HIS A 72 -33.26 -12.25 -53.85
N THR A 73 -33.14 -12.97 -54.95
CA THR A 73 -33.28 -12.44 -56.32
C THR A 73 -34.48 -12.99 -57.09
N ASP A 74 -35.23 -13.95 -56.56
CA ASP A 74 -36.35 -14.59 -57.21
C ASP A 74 -37.68 -13.83 -56.98
N PRO A 75 -38.21 -13.13 -57.98
CA PRO A 75 -39.43 -12.35 -57.85
C PRO A 75 -40.72 -13.19 -57.67
N SER A 76 -40.64 -14.52 -57.88
CA SER A 76 -41.80 -15.42 -57.77
C SER A 76 -42.07 -15.83 -56.32
N ILE A 77 -41.10 -15.65 -55.41
CA ILE A 77 -41.21 -16.06 -54.01
C ILE A 77 -41.16 -14.80 -53.12
N HIS A 78 -42.18 -14.62 -52.31
CA HIS A 78 -42.20 -13.50 -51.37
C HIS A 78 -41.02 -13.60 -50.37
N PRO A 79 -40.23 -12.54 -50.11
CA PRO A 79 -39.04 -12.58 -49.27
C PRO A 79 -39.25 -13.20 -47.87
N LYS A 80 -40.40 -12.94 -47.25
CA LYS A 80 -40.74 -13.60 -45.95
C LYS A 80 -40.80 -15.12 -46.04
N VAL A 81 -41.33 -15.64 -47.15
CA VAL A 81 -41.44 -17.09 -47.34
C VAL A 81 -40.05 -17.68 -47.53
N ALA A 82 -39.18 -17.02 -48.26
CA ALA A 82 -37.80 -17.45 -48.43
C ALA A 82 -37.03 -17.51 -47.08
N VAL A 83 -37.23 -16.49 -46.22
CA VAL A 83 -36.61 -16.43 -44.89
C VAL A 83 -37.16 -17.53 -43.98
N PHE A 84 -38.50 -17.68 -43.89
CA PHE A 84 -39.13 -18.66 -43.00
C PHE A 84 -38.90 -20.11 -43.41
N LYS A 85 -38.55 -20.34 -44.68
CA LYS A 85 -38.13 -21.67 -45.16
C LYS A 85 -36.77 -22.08 -44.61
N LYS A 86 -35.88 -21.12 -44.36
CA LYS A 86 -34.54 -21.39 -43.75
C LYS A 86 -34.54 -21.23 -42.23
N VAL A 87 -35.18 -20.20 -41.70
CA VAL A 87 -35.30 -19.95 -40.26
C VAL A 87 -36.78 -19.83 -39.92
N PRO A 88 -37.36 -20.81 -39.18
CA PRO A 88 -38.77 -20.78 -38.79
C PRO A 88 -39.13 -19.48 -38.06
N GLU A 89 -40.32 -18.94 -38.33
CA GLU A 89 -40.79 -17.67 -37.76
C GLU A 89 -40.68 -17.63 -36.24
N LYS A 90 -41.05 -18.72 -35.57
CA LYS A 90 -40.96 -18.88 -34.12
C LYS A 90 -39.54 -18.71 -33.60
N ASP A 91 -38.57 -19.31 -34.31
CA ASP A 91 -37.16 -19.27 -33.94
C ASP A 91 -36.57 -17.89 -34.19
N LEU A 92 -37.00 -17.20 -35.23
CA LEU A 92 -36.56 -15.84 -35.54
C LEU A 92 -37.10 -14.84 -34.51
N ILE A 93 -38.36 -14.97 -34.09
CA ILE A 93 -38.94 -14.16 -32.98
C ILE A 93 -38.18 -14.37 -31.70
N GLN A 94 -37.88 -15.63 -31.38
CA GLN A 94 -37.11 -15.97 -30.16
C GLN A 94 -35.69 -15.39 -30.27
N ALA A 95 -35.04 -15.45 -31.41
CA ALA A 95 -33.72 -14.89 -31.63
C ALA A 95 -33.70 -13.34 -31.44
N VAL A 96 -34.70 -12.64 -31.95
CA VAL A 96 -34.85 -11.19 -31.73
C VAL A 96 -35.02 -10.88 -30.26
N GLN A 97 -35.89 -11.62 -29.53
CA GLN A 97 -36.12 -11.41 -28.11
C GLN A 97 -34.84 -11.65 -27.26
N ILE A 98 -34.03 -12.67 -27.62
CA ILE A 98 -32.76 -12.94 -26.97
C ILE A 98 -31.79 -11.79 -27.22
N VAL A 99 -31.64 -11.32 -28.45
CA VAL A 99 -30.75 -10.20 -28.77
C VAL A 99 -31.20 -8.93 -28.09
N ASP A 100 -32.49 -8.60 -28.11
CA ASP A 100 -33.02 -7.45 -27.40
C ASP A 100 -32.77 -7.46 -25.90
N SER A 101 -32.90 -8.63 -25.29
CA SER A 101 -32.63 -8.81 -23.85
C SER A 101 -31.16 -8.64 -23.48
N LEU A 102 -30.24 -8.89 -24.43
CA LEU A 102 -28.79 -8.88 -24.20
C LEU A 102 -28.10 -7.60 -24.71
N THR A 103 -28.73 -6.85 -25.62
CA THR A 103 -28.24 -5.55 -26.09
C THR A 103 -28.56 -4.41 -25.15
N CYS A 104 -29.44 -4.59 -24.18
CA CYS A 104 -29.61 -3.63 -23.10
C CYS A 104 -28.34 -3.47 -22.25
N PRO A 105 -27.94 -2.22 -21.89
CA PRO A 105 -26.84 -2.02 -20.93
C PRO A 105 -27.09 -2.81 -19.68
N PRO A 106 -26.02 -3.29 -18.99
CA PRO A 106 -26.17 -4.08 -17.78
C PRO A 106 -27.01 -3.33 -16.77
N ASP A 107 -28.22 -3.80 -16.52
CA ASP A 107 -29.08 -3.25 -15.48
C ASP A 107 -28.64 -3.85 -14.14
N GLN A 108 -27.82 -3.10 -13.40
CA GLN A 108 -27.33 -3.49 -12.07
C GLN A 108 -28.48 -3.77 -11.08
N THR A 109 -29.73 -3.48 -11.46
CA THR A 109 -30.90 -3.76 -10.64
C THR A 109 -31.10 -5.24 -10.33
N LEU A 110 -30.62 -6.15 -11.20
CA LEU A 110 -30.71 -7.60 -10.96
C LEU A 110 -29.82 -8.02 -9.77
N ALA A 111 -28.56 -7.55 -9.75
CA ALA A 111 -27.64 -7.83 -8.63
C ALA A 111 -28.18 -7.29 -7.31
N TYR A 112 -28.72 -6.07 -7.30
CA TYR A 112 -29.34 -5.48 -6.13
C TYR A 112 -30.61 -6.22 -5.68
N SER A 113 -31.41 -6.73 -6.60
CA SER A 113 -32.62 -7.52 -6.27
C SER A 113 -32.24 -8.83 -5.57
N GLU A 114 -31.14 -9.47 -5.95
CA GLU A 114 -30.62 -10.65 -5.30
C GLU A 114 -30.11 -10.40 -3.88
N LEU A 115 -29.58 -9.21 -3.58
CA LEU A 115 -29.19 -8.83 -2.22
C LEU A 115 -30.33 -8.95 -1.22
N LEU A 116 -31.57 -8.70 -1.66
CA LEU A 116 -32.76 -8.74 -0.76
C LEU A 116 -32.98 -10.12 -0.12
N GLN A 117 -32.45 -11.20 -0.71
CA GLN A 117 -32.54 -12.56 -0.15
C GLN A 117 -31.71 -12.68 1.16
N TYR A 118 -30.68 -11.87 1.32
CA TYR A 118 -29.79 -11.88 2.48
C TYR A 118 -30.29 -10.98 3.64
N TYR A 119 -31.41 -10.28 3.45
CA TYR A 119 -31.98 -9.40 4.48
C TYR A 119 -32.20 -10.09 5.82
N GLY A 120 -32.59 -11.39 5.79
CA GLY A 120 -32.77 -12.18 7.00
C GLY A 120 -31.57 -12.28 7.90
N THR A 121 -30.36 -12.24 7.32
CA THR A 121 -29.10 -12.22 8.09
C THR A 121 -28.84 -10.84 8.68
N ILE A 122 -29.00 -9.78 7.88
CA ILE A 122 -28.78 -8.39 8.33
C ILE A 122 -29.74 -8.03 9.47
N ARG A 123 -31.00 -8.39 9.37
CA ARG A 123 -32.00 -8.13 10.40
C ARG A 123 -31.61 -8.67 11.78
N LYS A 124 -30.81 -9.73 11.87
CA LYS A 124 -30.43 -10.35 13.15
C LYS A 124 -29.42 -9.51 13.96
N PHE A 125 -28.52 -8.81 13.30
CA PHE A 125 -27.44 -8.06 13.96
C PHE A 125 -27.62 -6.54 13.88
N LEU A 126 -28.34 -6.04 12.86
CA LEU A 126 -28.46 -4.60 12.62
C LEU A 126 -29.05 -3.80 13.79
N PRO A 127 -30.10 -4.25 14.49
CA PRO A 127 -30.62 -3.50 15.65
C PRO A 127 -29.56 -3.31 16.73
N LEU A 128 -28.86 -4.38 17.11
CA LEU A 128 -27.76 -4.30 18.09
C LEU A 128 -26.65 -3.37 17.64
N LEU A 129 -26.24 -3.45 16.36
CA LEU A 129 -25.25 -2.55 15.80
C LEU A 129 -25.68 -1.08 15.89
N MET A 130 -26.97 -0.80 15.61
CA MET A 130 -27.52 0.56 15.66
C MET A 130 -27.70 1.08 17.10
N GLU A 131 -27.81 0.20 18.07
CA GLU A 131 -27.88 0.55 19.48
C GLU A 131 -26.51 0.91 20.04
N GLU A 132 -25.48 0.11 19.72
CA GLU A 132 -24.13 0.21 20.30
C GLU A 132 -23.23 1.24 19.57
N ILE A 133 -23.50 1.55 18.30
CA ILE A 133 -22.70 2.49 17.52
C ILE A 133 -23.38 3.85 17.44
N GLU A 134 -22.74 4.86 18.04
CA GLU A 134 -23.15 6.25 17.95
C GLU A 134 -22.50 6.93 16.74
N LEU A 135 -23.31 7.16 15.70
CA LEU A 135 -22.90 7.87 14.49
C LEU A 135 -23.15 9.36 14.62
N GLN A 136 -22.16 10.15 14.21
CA GLN A 136 -22.28 11.58 13.97
C GLN A 136 -21.92 11.91 12.52
N ALA A 137 -22.28 13.10 12.06
CA ALA A 137 -22.14 13.47 10.67
C ALA A 137 -21.57 14.88 10.48
N THR A 138 -20.80 15.05 9.45
CA THR A 138 -20.50 16.35 8.85
C THR A 138 -21.72 16.85 8.05
N PRO A 139 -21.78 18.11 7.62
CA PRO A 139 -22.87 18.58 6.76
C PRO A 139 -23.12 17.69 5.52
N ALA A 140 -22.06 17.11 4.95
CA ALA A 140 -22.16 16.22 3.80
C ALA A 140 -22.74 14.83 4.16
N GLY A 141 -22.53 14.36 5.37
CA GLY A 141 -23.04 13.08 5.89
C GLY A 141 -24.44 13.15 6.48
N LEU A 142 -24.98 14.34 6.78
CA LEU A 142 -26.30 14.51 7.42
C LEU A 142 -27.43 13.73 6.74
N PRO A 143 -27.57 13.70 5.40
CA PRO A 143 -28.65 12.94 4.76
C PRO A 143 -28.54 11.43 5.01
N ILE A 144 -27.31 10.92 5.14
CA ILE A 144 -27.06 9.49 5.39
C ILE A 144 -27.36 9.17 6.85
N LEU A 145 -26.99 10.05 7.78
CA LEU A 145 -27.34 9.93 9.20
C LEU A 145 -28.86 9.94 9.41
N GLN A 146 -29.58 10.78 8.69
CA GLN A 146 -31.05 10.78 8.71
C GLN A 146 -31.64 9.44 8.23
N ALA A 147 -31.05 8.85 7.18
CA ALA A 147 -31.45 7.53 6.70
C ALA A 147 -31.18 6.42 7.73
N TRP A 148 -30.02 6.49 8.41
CA TRP A 148 -29.65 5.57 9.49
C TRP A 148 -30.65 5.65 10.66
N ASN A 149 -30.93 6.86 11.16
CA ASN A 149 -31.87 7.08 12.25
C ASN A 149 -33.29 6.65 11.88
N PHE A 150 -33.70 6.90 10.63
CA PHE A 150 -35.00 6.42 10.15
C PHE A 150 -35.11 4.89 10.19
N VAL A 151 -34.06 4.16 9.79
CA VAL A 151 -34.07 2.69 9.88
C VAL A 151 -34.00 2.23 11.33
N LYS A 152 -33.26 2.92 12.20
CA LYS A 152 -33.19 2.63 13.64
C LYS A 152 -34.57 2.72 14.29
N GLU A 153 -35.36 3.72 13.95
CA GLU A 153 -36.70 3.94 14.50
C GLU A 153 -37.79 2.99 13.94
N HIS A 154 -37.64 2.57 12.67
CA HIS A 154 -38.69 1.86 11.95
C HIS A 154 -38.37 0.39 11.64
N GLY A 155 -37.12 -0.06 11.91
CA GLY A 155 -36.59 -1.38 11.51
C GLY A 155 -37.36 -2.57 12.10
N ASP A 156 -37.89 -2.44 13.31
CA ASP A 156 -38.67 -3.47 13.98
C ASP A 156 -40.16 -3.48 13.60
N SER A 157 -40.61 -2.51 12.79
CA SER A 157 -41.98 -2.45 12.37
C SER A 157 -42.37 -3.65 11.48
N SER A 158 -43.55 -4.24 11.70
CA SER A 158 -44.09 -5.30 10.85
C SER A 158 -44.45 -4.84 9.42
N LYS A 159 -44.36 -3.53 9.17
CA LYS A 159 -44.72 -2.92 7.88
C LYS A 159 -43.59 -3.18 6.85
N LYS A 160 -43.90 -3.92 5.81
CA LYS A 160 -43.01 -4.22 4.70
C LYS A 160 -42.71 -3.03 3.76
N ARG A 161 -43.48 -1.95 3.88
CA ARG A 161 -43.35 -0.72 3.07
C ARG A 161 -43.42 0.50 3.98
N TRP A 162 -42.45 1.39 3.81
CA TRP A 162 -42.34 2.62 4.57
C TRP A 162 -42.80 3.84 3.76
N ARG A 163 -43.30 4.86 4.46
CA ARG A 163 -43.62 6.17 3.89
C ARG A 163 -42.69 7.21 4.51
N ASN A 164 -42.45 8.29 3.79
CA ASN A 164 -41.61 9.44 4.24
C ASN A 164 -40.17 9.10 4.61
N ALA A 165 -39.59 8.02 4.06
CA ALA A 165 -38.19 7.73 4.24
C ALA A 165 -37.30 8.80 3.54
N PRO A 166 -36.16 9.25 4.14
CA PRO A 166 -35.23 10.16 3.49
C PRO A 166 -34.62 9.51 2.23
N LEU A 167 -34.75 10.17 1.08
CA LEU A 167 -34.29 9.65 -0.22
C LEU A 167 -33.12 10.46 -0.81
N VAL A 168 -32.54 11.36 -0.04
CA VAL A 168 -31.41 12.19 -0.49
C VAL A 168 -30.20 11.31 -0.73
N GLY A 169 -29.58 11.42 -1.92
CA GLY A 169 -28.43 10.58 -2.32
C GLY A 169 -28.79 9.24 -2.97
N LEU A 170 -30.07 8.94 -3.14
CA LEU A 170 -30.51 7.71 -3.82
C LEU A 170 -30.15 7.78 -5.32
N ASN A 171 -29.27 6.89 -5.77
CA ASN A 171 -28.89 6.81 -7.17
C ASN A 171 -29.96 6.14 -8.04
N THR A 172 -29.82 6.26 -9.37
CA THR A 172 -30.79 5.77 -10.34
C THR A 172 -31.03 4.27 -10.24
N ASN A 173 -30.01 3.47 -9.93
CA ASN A 173 -30.11 2.02 -9.84
C ASN A 173 -30.89 1.59 -8.58
N TRP A 174 -30.56 2.15 -7.43
CA TRP A 174 -31.29 1.91 -6.20
C TRP A 174 -32.71 2.45 -6.25
N SER A 175 -32.96 3.59 -6.91
CA SER A 175 -34.30 4.19 -6.99
C SER A 175 -35.33 3.26 -7.65
N LYS A 176 -34.92 2.44 -8.61
CA LYS A 176 -35.77 1.46 -9.30
C LYS A 176 -36.28 0.35 -8.37
N ILE A 177 -35.52 0.01 -7.31
CA ILE A 177 -35.81 -1.10 -6.41
C ILE A 177 -36.36 -0.62 -5.06
N VAL A 178 -35.86 0.52 -4.61
CA VAL A 178 -36.23 1.13 -3.32
C VAL A 178 -37.63 1.76 -3.40
N VAL A 179 -37.92 2.49 -4.48
CA VAL A 179 -39.14 3.30 -4.57
C VAL A 179 -40.15 2.66 -5.53
N ASP A 180 -41.35 2.34 -5.03
CA ASP A 180 -42.47 2.01 -5.87
C ASP A 180 -43.12 3.29 -6.41
N LYS A 181 -42.98 3.51 -7.71
CA LYS A 181 -43.44 4.73 -8.41
C LYS A 181 -44.99 4.90 -8.34
N LYS A 182 -45.73 3.79 -8.24
CA LYS A 182 -47.19 3.82 -8.22
C LYS A 182 -47.73 4.18 -6.85
N THR A 183 -47.20 3.57 -5.80
CA THR A 183 -47.66 3.74 -4.43
C THR A 183 -46.90 4.80 -3.64
N ARG A 184 -45.80 5.31 -4.18
CA ARG A 184 -44.84 6.22 -3.50
C ARG A 184 -44.34 5.67 -2.17
N THR A 185 -44.29 4.36 -2.02
CA THR A 185 -43.80 3.68 -0.82
C THR A 185 -42.42 3.12 -1.06
N VAL A 186 -41.68 2.92 0.02
CA VAL A 186 -40.32 2.46 0.02
C VAL A 186 -40.22 1.00 0.46
N ASN A 187 -39.57 0.16 -0.30
CA ASN A 187 -39.28 -1.22 0.08
C ASN A 187 -38.22 -1.21 1.21
N HIS A 188 -38.60 -1.63 2.42
CA HIS A 188 -37.74 -1.58 3.60
C HIS A 188 -36.42 -2.37 3.44
N ARG A 189 -36.43 -3.55 2.76
CA ARG A 189 -35.22 -4.35 2.55
C ARG A 189 -34.22 -3.66 1.65
N ALA A 190 -34.72 -3.17 0.52
CA ALA A 190 -33.87 -2.46 -0.44
C ALA A 190 -33.31 -1.16 0.15
N TYR A 191 -34.13 -0.42 0.90
CA TYR A 191 -33.72 0.80 1.59
C TYR A 191 -32.63 0.53 2.63
N THR A 192 -32.77 -0.54 3.42
CA THR A 192 -31.77 -0.93 4.42
C THR A 192 -30.42 -1.26 3.76
N PHE A 193 -30.40 -2.00 2.65
CA PHE A 193 -29.15 -2.28 1.94
C PHE A 193 -28.53 -1.03 1.34
N TRP A 194 -29.33 -0.17 0.70
CA TRP A 194 -28.84 1.10 0.20
C TRP A 194 -28.25 1.97 1.33
N MET A 195 -28.96 2.10 2.44
CA MET A 195 -28.50 2.86 3.60
C MET A 195 -27.17 2.31 4.13
N LEU A 196 -27.04 0.98 4.28
CA LEU A 196 -25.80 0.36 4.77
C LEU A 196 -24.62 0.59 3.81
N GLU A 197 -24.83 0.49 2.50
CA GLU A 197 -23.83 0.83 1.50
C GLU A 197 -23.36 2.28 1.66
N GLN A 198 -24.32 3.23 1.77
CA GLN A 198 -24.01 4.64 1.94
C GLN A 198 -23.31 4.94 3.27
N VAL A 199 -23.70 4.27 4.37
CA VAL A 199 -23.06 4.43 5.69
C VAL A 199 -21.59 3.98 5.63
N VAL A 200 -21.31 2.80 5.09
CA VAL A 200 -19.93 2.30 4.97
C VAL A 200 -19.09 3.23 4.08
N ASP A 201 -19.64 3.67 2.96
CA ASP A 201 -18.95 4.62 2.09
C ASP A 201 -18.71 5.99 2.76
N ALA A 202 -19.67 6.47 3.55
CA ALA A 202 -19.54 7.73 4.27
C ALA A 202 -18.55 7.63 5.44
N LEU A 203 -18.47 6.49 6.13
CA LEU A 203 -17.45 6.22 7.15
C LEU A 203 -16.04 6.17 6.54
N ARG A 204 -15.87 5.52 5.39
CA ARG A 204 -14.58 5.51 4.66
C ARG A 204 -14.13 6.91 4.23
N ARG A 205 -15.07 7.82 3.98
CA ARG A 205 -14.80 9.23 3.61
C ARG A 205 -14.74 10.17 4.80
N HIS A 206 -15.01 9.70 6.00
CA HIS A 206 -15.20 10.51 7.21
C HIS A 206 -16.29 11.61 7.07
N ASP A 207 -17.31 11.39 6.22
CA ASP A 207 -18.53 12.17 6.18
C ASP A 207 -19.46 11.80 7.36
N LEU A 208 -19.46 10.50 7.74
CA LEU A 208 -19.90 9.99 9.03
C LEU A 208 -18.70 9.61 9.88
N TYR A 209 -18.85 9.74 11.19
CA TYR A 209 -17.83 9.32 12.15
C TYR A 209 -18.45 8.76 13.41
N ILE A 210 -17.65 7.98 14.17
CA ILE A 210 -18.08 7.27 15.38
C ILE A 210 -17.40 7.92 16.57
N VAL A 211 -18.19 8.27 17.58
CA VAL A 211 -17.67 8.86 18.82
C VAL A 211 -16.79 7.84 19.54
N GLY A 212 -15.54 8.23 19.81
CA GLY A 212 -14.58 7.38 20.52
C GLY A 212 -13.79 6.41 19.65
N SER A 213 -14.13 6.19 18.37
CA SER A 213 -13.35 5.40 17.43
C SER A 213 -12.03 6.09 17.08
N VAL A 214 -10.97 5.30 16.89
CA VAL A 214 -9.67 5.80 16.41
C VAL A 214 -9.67 5.88 14.89
N LYS A 215 -10.11 4.83 14.22
CA LYS A 215 -10.11 4.72 12.76
C LYS A 215 -11.24 5.49 12.09
N TYR A 216 -12.43 5.45 12.68
CA TYR A 216 -13.65 6.06 12.15
C TYR A 216 -14.09 7.30 12.93
N GLY A 217 -13.17 7.90 13.71
CA GLY A 217 -13.39 9.14 14.46
C GLY A 217 -13.46 10.38 13.57
N ASP A 218 -13.73 11.53 14.20
CA ASP A 218 -13.73 12.82 13.50
C ASP A 218 -12.31 13.26 13.15
N LEU A 219 -11.93 13.07 11.91
CA LEU A 219 -10.63 13.43 11.37
C LEU A 219 -10.38 14.95 11.40
N ARG A 220 -11.44 15.75 11.28
CA ARG A 220 -11.32 17.22 11.30
C ARG A 220 -10.96 17.73 12.68
N ALA A 221 -11.47 17.07 13.73
CA ALA A 221 -11.11 17.40 15.11
C ALA A 221 -9.64 17.09 15.44
N GLN A 222 -9.01 16.17 14.68
CA GLN A 222 -7.59 15.82 14.85
C GLN A 222 -6.63 16.83 14.18
N LEU A 223 -7.12 17.61 13.19
CA LEU A 223 -6.30 18.61 12.53
C LEU A 223 -6.02 19.78 13.49
N LEU A 224 -4.82 20.34 13.40
CA LEU A 224 -4.48 21.60 14.07
C LEU A 224 -5.47 22.68 13.70
N GLN A 225 -6.04 23.35 14.68
CA GLN A 225 -7.03 24.40 14.44
C GLN A 225 -7.06 25.46 15.58
N GLY A 226 -7.71 26.58 15.31
CA GLY A 226 -7.89 27.64 16.29
C GLY A 226 -6.58 28.17 16.87
N GLU A 227 -6.51 28.32 18.19
CA GLU A 227 -5.35 28.84 18.91
C GLU A 227 -4.15 27.89 18.87
N GLU A 228 -4.37 26.55 18.84
CA GLU A 228 -3.30 25.56 18.70
C GLU A 228 -2.57 25.75 17.37
N TRP A 229 -3.31 25.92 16.26
CA TRP A 229 -2.69 26.20 14.96
C TRP A 229 -1.92 27.52 14.97
N LYS A 230 -2.48 28.57 15.50
CA LYS A 230 -1.81 29.88 15.56
C LYS A 230 -0.49 29.83 16.33
N ALA A 231 -0.45 29.09 17.43
CA ALA A 231 0.75 28.93 18.26
C ALA A 231 1.85 28.12 17.56
N ILE A 232 1.49 27.04 16.84
CA ILE A 232 2.44 26.11 16.23
C ILE A 232 2.85 26.56 14.82
N ARG A 233 1.98 27.28 14.11
CA ARG A 233 2.16 27.72 12.72
C ARG A 233 3.56 28.27 12.38
N PRO A 234 4.18 29.17 13.16
CA PRO A 234 5.50 29.69 12.82
C PRO A 234 6.58 28.60 12.77
N ASN A 235 6.48 27.59 13.63
CA ASN A 235 7.41 26.46 13.65
C ASN A 235 7.19 25.53 12.45
N VAL A 236 5.93 25.25 12.11
CA VAL A 236 5.56 24.44 10.92
C VAL A 236 6.06 25.12 9.64
N LEU A 237 5.81 26.42 9.47
CA LEU A 237 6.27 27.17 8.30
C LEU A 237 7.78 27.11 8.15
N ARG A 238 8.52 27.30 9.25
CA ARG A 238 9.99 27.22 9.24
C ARG A 238 10.49 25.80 8.93
N SER A 239 9.87 24.78 9.51
CA SER A 239 10.31 23.37 9.30
C SER A 239 10.03 22.85 7.90
N LEU A 240 8.98 23.35 7.25
CA LEU A 240 8.56 22.97 5.91
C LEU A 240 9.04 23.93 4.82
N ASP A 241 9.71 25.03 5.20
CA ASP A 241 10.23 26.08 4.31
C ASP A 241 9.14 26.75 3.46
N TRP A 242 7.98 27.05 4.08
CA TRP A 242 6.87 27.73 3.43
C TRP A 242 6.60 29.11 4.04
N SER A 243 6.20 30.07 3.19
CA SER A 243 5.61 31.34 3.63
C SER A 243 4.09 31.18 3.85
N LEU A 244 3.55 31.99 4.75
CA LEU A 244 2.10 32.14 4.87
C LEU A 244 1.50 32.82 3.63
N ASP A 245 2.29 33.64 2.94
CA ASP A 245 1.93 34.22 1.66
C ASP A 245 2.10 33.16 0.56
N SER A 246 0.98 32.81 -0.03
CA SER A 246 0.94 31.84 -1.13
C SER A 246 1.62 32.34 -2.41
N TYR A 247 1.68 33.65 -2.63
CA TYR A 247 2.38 34.22 -3.80
C TYR A 247 3.89 34.05 -3.66
N GLU A 248 4.44 34.35 -2.47
CA GLU A 248 5.86 34.12 -2.19
C GLU A 248 6.23 32.65 -2.33
N SER A 249 5.38 31.75 -1.84
CA SER A 249 5.64 30.31 -1.91
C SER A 249 5.54 29.73 -3.32
N LEU A 250 4.65 30.26 -4.16
CA LEU A 250 4.46 29.76 -5.53
C LEU A 250 5.43 30.36 -6.55
N ALA A 251 5.98 31.54 -6.32
CA ALA A 251 6.88 32.22 -7.27
C ALA A 251 8.08 31.35 -7.69
N PRO A 252 8.89 30.78 -6.74
CA PRO A 252 10.01 29.92 -7.11
C PRO A 252 9.57 28.64 -7.85
N LEU A 253 8.42 28.06 -7.48
CA LEU A 253 7.91 26.87 -8.14
C LEU A 253 7.49 27.11 -9.59
N LYS A 254 7.01 28.32 -9.90
CA LYS A 254 6.70 28.74 -11.27
C LYS A 254 7.95 28.82 -12.12
N GLU A 255 8.99 29.49 -11.61
CA GLU A 255 10.28 29.64 -12.27
C GLU A 255 10.95 28.26 -12.50
N GLU A 256 10.95 27.40 -11.49
CA GLU A 256 11.49 26.03 -11.61
C GLU A 256 10.75 25.19 -12.66
N LEU A 257 9.40 25.30 -12.69
CA LEU A 257 8.61 24.56 -13.67
C LEU A 257 8.86 25.08 -15.09
N ASP A 258 8.92 26.39 -15.29
CA ASP A 258 9.20 27.02 -16.56
C ASP A 258 10.60 26.64 -17.08
N LEU A 259 11.61 26.69 -16.20
CA LEU A 259 12.98 26.26 -16.49
C LEU A 259 13.03 24.78 -16.91
N ALA A 260 12.31 23.92 -16.19
CA ALA A 260 12.24 22.48 -16.52
C ALA A 260 11.66 22.23 -17.90
N TYR A 261 10.64 22.99 -18.32
CA TYR A 261 10.09 22.93 -19.67
C TYR A 261 11.14 23.33 -20.72
N HIS A 262 11.80 24.48 -20.55
CA HIS A 262 12.81 24.97 -21.48
C HIS A 262 13.98 23.99 -21.59
N GLN A 263 14.52 23.50 -20.49
CA GLN A 263 15.59 22.49 -20.47
C GLN A 263 15.17 21.21 -21.21
N THR A 264 13.93 20.78 -21.06
CA THR A 264 13.44 19.58 -21.77
C THR A 264 13.33 19.82 -23.26
N VAL A 265 12.88 20.99 -23.70
CA VAL A 265 12.78 21.36 -25.11
C VAL A 265 14.17 21.51 -25.75
N GLU A 266 15.10 22.19 -25.07
CA GLU A 266 16.48 22.37 -25.54
C GLU A 266 17.22 21.03 -25.70
N ASN A 267 16.99 20.07 -24.80
CA ASN A 267 17.62 18.76 -24.86
C ASN A 267 16.86 17.74 -25.73
N TRP A 268 15.74 18.12 -26.33
CA TRP A 268 14.86 17.18 -27.03
C TRP A 268 15.55 16.45 -28.17
N ASP A 269 16.26 17.19 -29.04
CA ASP A 269 16.95 16.62 -30.19
C ASP A 269 18.17 15.75 -29.79
N ASN A 270 18.70 15.97 -28.62
CA ASN A 270 19.83 15.20 -28.06
C ASN A 270 19.36 13.95 -27.27
N ASN A 271 18.05 13.76 -27.11
CA ASN A 271 17.47 12.66 -26.32
C ASN A 271 16.67 11.67 -27.21
N PRO A 272 17.35 10.73 -27.89
CA PRO A 272 16.69 9.79 -28.81
C PRO A 272 15.76 8.81 -28.10
N ALA A 273 15.82 8.72 -26.78
CA ALA A 273 14.96 7.84 -26.00
C ALA A 273 13.52 8.32 -25.91
N VAL A 274 13.27 9.62 -26.17
CA VAL A 274 11.93 10.23 -26.06
C VAL A 274 11.46 10.65 -27.45
N GLN A 275 10.24 10.23 -27.81
CA GLN A 275 9.63 10.57 -29.08
C GLN A 275 8.16 10.98 -28.89
N ILE A 276 7.63 11.77 -29.82
CA ILE A 276 6.19 12.07 -29.87
C ILE A 276 5.60 11.33 -31.05
N GLU A 277 4.68 10.43 -30.77
CA GLU A 277 3.95 9.67 -31.77
C GLU A 277 2.49 10.10 -31.83
N THR A 278 1.90 10.02 -33.01
CA THR A 278 0.46 10.26 -33.18
C THR A 278 -0.29 8.94 -33.21
N PHE A 279 -1.09 8.70 -32.18
CA PHE A 279 -1.95 7.53 -32.07
C PHE A 279 -3.43 7.95 -32.06
N ALA A 280 -4.23 7.43 -32.98
CA ALA A 280 -5.65 7.78 -33.14
C ALA A 280 -5.92 9.30 -33.17
N GLY A 281 -5.06 10.07 -33.85
CA GLY A 281 -5.17 11.53 -33.96
C GLY A 281 -4.77 12.32 -32.70
N LYS A 282 -4.20 11.67 -31.70
CA LYS A 282 -3.68 12.29 -30.46
C LYS A 282 -2.19 12.08 -30.35
N GLN A 283 -1.48 13.15 -30.03
CA GLN A 283 -0.05 13.06 -29.75
C GLN A 283 0.19 12.44 -28.37
N ARG A 284 1.17 11.56 -28.28
CA ARG A 284 1.60 10.86 -27.06
C ARG A 284 3.11 10.83 -27.00
N ILE A 285 3.65 10.87 -25.78
CA ILE A 285 5.05 10.63 -25.51
C ILE A 285 5.29 9.13 -25.50
N THR A 286 6.27 8.68 -26.27
CA THR A 286 6.83 7.33 -26.20
C THR A 286 8.24 7.42 -25.61
N LEU A 287 8.57 6.50 -24.73
CA LEU A 287 9.86 6.42 -24.07
C LEU A 287 10.46 5.03 -24.29
N THR A 288 11.66 4.98 -24.85
CA THR A 288 12.40 3.74 -25.06
C THR A 288 12.71 3.09 -23.70
N PRO A 289 12.40 1.80 -23.50
CA PRO A 289 12.75 1.09 -22.28
C PRO A 289 14.27 1.13 -22.03
N LEU A 290 14.65 1.24 -20.75
CA LEU A 290 16.05 1.18 -20.34
C LEU A 290 16.63 -0.19 -20.67
N GLN A 291 17.78 -0.20 -21.35
CA GLN A 291 18.52 -1.42 -21.58
C GLN A 291 19.17 -1.89 -20.28
N LYS A 292 19.25 -3.23 -20.11
CA LYS A 292 19.98 -3.82 -18.98
C LYS A 292 21.45 -3.40 -19.06
N LEU A 293 21.96 -2.84 -17.96
CA LEU A 293 23.39 -2.59 -17.84
C LEU A 293 24.13 -3.93 -17.84
N GLN A 294 25.10 -4.06 -18.74
CA GLN A 294 26.00 -5.21 -18.71
C GLN A 294 26.89 -5.10 -17.45
N GLU A 295 27.03 -6.20 -16.76
CA GLU A 295 27.99 -6.29 -15.67
C GLU A 295 29.39 -6.47 -16.29
N SER A 296 30.35 -5.74 -15.75
CA SER A 296 31.75 -5.94 -16.16
C SER A 296 32.27 -7.27 -15.61
N GLU A 297 33.12 -7.95 -16.33
CA GLU A 297 33.76 -9.18 -15.87
C GLU A 297 34.49 -8.96 -14.52
N THR A 298 35.09 -7.80 -14.33
CA THR A 298 35.74 -7.40 -13.06
C THR A 298 34.77 -7.33 -11.90
N LEU A 299 33.53 -6.89 -12.12
CA LEU A 299 32.49 -6.88 -11.11
C LEU A 299 32.02 -8.30 -10.76
N GLU A 300 31.81 -9.16 -11.74
CA GLU A 300 31.43 -10.55 -11.51
C GLU A 300 32.47 -11.31 -10.71
N ILE A 301 33.77 -11.11 -11.06
CA ILE A 301 34.89 -11.69 -10.32
C ILE A 301 34.92 -11.17 -8.88
N LEU A 302 34.74 -9.86 -8.67
CA LEU A 302 34.72 -9.26 -7.34
C LEU A 302 33.55 -9.81 -6.49
N LYS A 303 32.35 -9.89 -7.04
CA LYS A 303 31.19 -10.48 -6.36
C LYS A 303 31.46 -11.91 -5.90
N LYS A 304 31.97 -12.74 -6.81
CA LYS A 304 32.30 -14.13 -6.51
C LYS A 304 33.40 -14.25 -5.44
N ARG A 305 34.48 -13.48 -5.54
CA ARG A 305 35.55 -13.48 -4.53
C ARG A 305 35.05 -13.13 -3.14
N ILE A 306 34.25 -12.05 -3.02
CA ILE A 306 33.70 -11.65 -1.74
C ILE A 306 32.77 -12.76 -1.20
N GLN A 307 31.89 -13.33 -2.03
CA GLN A 307 31.01 -14.42 -1.62
C GLN A 307 31.78 -15.65 -1.11
N ASP A 308 32.83 -16.04 -1.79
CA ASP A 308 33.69 -17.16 -1.40
C ASP A 308 34.49 -16.90 -0.12
N MET A 309 34.73 -15.63 0.23
CA MET A 309 35.42 -15.24 1.46
C MET A 309 34.53 -15.21 2.69
N LEU A 310 33.20 -15.04 2.53
CA LEU A 310 32.28 -14.96 3.67
C LEU A 310 32.22 -16.30 4.42
N PRO A 311 32.32 -16.29 5.77
CA PRO A 311 32.22 -17.52 6.55
C PRO A 311 30.80 -18.06 6.59
N ASN A 312 30.65 -19.39 6.58
CA ASN A 312 29.35 -20.02 6.81
C ASN A 312 28.88 -19.80 8.26
N ILE A 313 27.62 -19.47 8.44
CA ILE A 313 27.05 -19.16 9.76
C ILE A 313 25.62 -19.64 9.90
N ASP A 314 25.26 -20.06 11.13
CA ASP A 314 23.87 -20.32 11.52
C ASP A 314 23.14 -19.01 11.86
N ILE A 315 21.87 -18.88 11.46
CA ILE A 315 21.09 -17.66 11.69
C ILE A 315 21.04 -17.22 13.16
N PRO A 316 20.93 -18.10 14.19
CA PRO A 316 20.99 -17.65 15.59
C PRO A 316 22.33 -17.04 15.96
N GLN A 317 23.43 -17.62 15.49
CA GLN A 317 24.77 -17.09 15.73
C GLN A 317 24.94 -15.72 15.06
N LEU A 318 24.44 -15.55 13.83
CA LEU A 318 24.42 -14.26 13.14
C LEU A 318 23.71 -13.19 13.97
N LEU A 319 22.50 -13.47 14.45
CA LEU A 319 21.73 -12.53 15.27
C LEU A 319 22.42 -12.18 16.58
N LEU A 320 23.00 -13.15 17.26
CA LEU A 320 23.75 -12.92 18.51
C LEU A 320 25.05 -12.13 18.25
N GLU A 321 25.72 -12.37 17.13
CA GLU A 321 26.93 -11.64 16.71
C GLU A 321 26.60 -10.18 16.37
N VAL A 322 25.54 -9.93 15.60
CA VAL A 322 25.04 -8.58 15.33
C VAL A 322 24.60 -7.88 16.61
N ASN A 323 23.94 -8.60 17.54
CA ASN A 323 23.61 -8.04 18.84
C ASN A 323 24.85 -7.62 19.66
N ARG A 324 25.94 -8.32 19.49
CA ARG A 324 27.20 -7.98 20.17
C ARG A 324 27.75 -6.61 19.71
N TRP A 325 27.58 -6.29 18.43
CA TRP A 325 28.03 -5.02 17.87
C TRP A 325 27.05 -3.88 18.16
N THR A 326 25.76 -4.16 18.10
CA THR A 326 24.71 -3.13 18.09
C THR A 326 23.94 -3.02 19.41
N GLY A 327 23.85 -4.12 20.18
CA GLY A 327 23.02 -4.19 21.38
C GLY A 327 21.51 -4.16 21.11
N PHE A 328 21.07 -4.43 19.87
CA PHE A 328 19.67 -4.25 19.45
C PHE A 328 18.66 -5.09 20.27
N MET A 329 19.08 -6.23 20.81
CA MET A 329 18.20 -7.05 21.66
C MET A 329 17.93 -6.41 23.04
N ASN A 330 18.69 -5.38 23.45
CA ASN A 330 18.43 -4.64 24.68
C ASN A 330 17.19 -3.75 24.61
N ASP A 331 16.69 -3.48 23.40
CA ASP A 331 15.48 -2.69 23.18
C ASP A 331 14.20 -3.51 23.42
N PHE A 332 14.33 -4.83 23.53
CA PHE A 332 13.24 -5.69 24.00
C PHE A 332 13.09 -5.55 25.50
N ARG A 333 12.25 -4.61 25.95
CA ARG A 333 12.02 -4.30 27.36
C ARG A 333 10.71 -4.91 27.83
N HIS A 334 10.69 -5.29 29.11
CA HIS A 334 9.48 -5.77 29.76
C HIS A 334 8.40 -4.67 29.75
N ILE A 335 7.14 -5.05 29.50
CA ILE A 335 6.02 -4.10 29.40
C ILE A 335 5.81 -3.23 30.63
N SER A 336 6.23 -3.70 31.83
CA SER A 336 6.04 -2.99 33.09
C SER A 336 7.32 -2.67 33.86
N GLU A 337 8.49 -3.12 33.40
CA GLU A 337 9.77 -2.96 34.11
C GLU A 337 10.81 -2.26 33.24
N ALA A 338 11.49 -1.25 33.81
CA ALA A 338 12.50 -0.48 33.04
C ALA A 338 13.80 -1.27 32.80
N LYS A 339 14.11 -2.28 33.63
CA LYS A 339 15.32 -3.13 33.52
C LYS A 339 14.94 -4.59 33.71
N SER A 340 15.32 -5.44 32.77
CA SER A 340 15.18 -6.87 32.91
C SER A 340 16.33 -7.43 33.81
N ARG A 341 15.95 -8.33 34.72
CA ARG A 341 16.90 -9.10 35.57
C ARG A 341 17.07 -10.53 35.07
N ILE A 342 16.58 -10.83 33.84
CA ILE A 342 16.56 -12.19 33.34
C ILE A 342 17.92 -12.52 32.75
N ASN A 343 18.53 -13.58 33.27
CA ASN A 343 19.78 -14.10 32.74
C ASN A 343 19.57 -14.63 31.30
N GLU A 344 20.53 -14.40 30.43
CA GLU A 344 20.53 -14.90 29.03
C GLU A 344 19.30 -14.48 28.22
N LEU A 345 18.72 -13.31 28.50
CA LEU A 345 17.58 -12.75 27.75
C LEU A 345 17.87 -12.67 26.26
N PRO A 346 19.05 -12.27 25.77
CA PRO A 346 19.34 -12.23 24.34
C PRO A 346 19.15 -13.57 23.62
N ILE A 347 19.46 -14.70 24.26
CA ILE A 347 19.25 -16.04 23.69
C ILE A 347 17.75 -16.32 23.48
N SER A 348 16.93 -15.99 24.49
CA SER A 348 15.49 -16.18 24.40
C SER A 348 14.86 -15.25 23.33
N ILE A 349 15.29 -13.97 23.26
CA ILE A 349 14.84 -13.03 22.22
C ILE A 349 15.27 -13.52 20.83
N CYS A 350 16.50 -14.00 20.68
CA CYS A 350 17.00 -14.57 19.42
C CYS A 350 16.12 -15.75 18.96
N ALA A 351 15.78 -16.67 19.88
CA ALA A 351 14.88 -17.78 19.54
C ALA A 351 13.50 -17.30 19.12
N LEU A 352 12.93 -16.30 19.79
CA LEU A 352 11.65 -15.72 19.40
C LEU A 352 11.70 -15.05 18.02
N LEU A 353 12.74 -14.26 17.76
CA LEU A 353 12.94 -13.65 16.44
C LEU A 353 12.98 -14.71 15.34
N ILE A 354 13.70 -15.80 15.53
CA ILE A 354 13.75 -16.90 14.55
C ILE A 354 12.39 -17.60 14.43
N SER A 355 11.71 -17.85 15.54
CA SER A 355 10.38 -18.46 15.53
C SER A 355 9.40 -17.70 14.66
N GLN A 356 9.37 -16.37 14.78
CA GLN A 356 8.47 -15.49 14.07
C GLN A 356 8.95 -15.20 12.65
N ALA A 357 10.20 -14.79 12.47
CA ALA A 357 10.75 -14.42 11.17
C ALA A 357 10.82 -15.58 10.19
N CYS A 358 11.22 -16.78 10.67
CA CYS A 358 11.25 -17.99 9.83
C CYS A 358 9.89 -18.70 9.73
N ASN A 359 8.88 -18.22 10.47
CA ASN A 359 7.52 -18.80 10.47
C ASN A 359 7.46 -20.27 10.92
N ILE A 360 8.36 -20.70 11.78
CA ILE A 360 8.48 -22.11 12.20
C ILE A 360 7.83 -22.41 13.58
N GLY A 361 7.49 -21.37 14.33
CA GLY A 361 6.97 -21.49 15.68
C GLY A 361 8.05 -21.90 16.70
N LEU A 362 7.68 -21.96 17.98
CA LEU A 362 8.63 -22.19 19.07
C LEU A 362 9.16 -23.63 19.14
N ARG A 363 8.37 -24.62 18.71
CA ARG A 363 8.69 -26.05 18.93
C ARG A 363 10.08 -26.48 18.46
N PRO A 364 10.59 -26.08 17.29
CA PRO A 364 11.92 -26.48 16.82
C PRO A 364 13.08 -25.85 17.60
N LEU A 365 12.80 -24.82 18.38
CA LEU A 365 13.79 -23.99 19.08
C LEU A 365 13.90 -24.33 20.58
N VAL A 366 12.92 -25.06 21.11
CA VAL A 366 12.96 -25.55 22.52
C VAL A 366 14.07 -26.57 22.66
N GLN A 367 14.94 -26.38 23.63
CA GLN A 367 16.04 -27.28 23.96
C GLN A 367 15.98 -27.66 25.43
N ASP A 368 15.93 -28.97 25.69
CA ASP A 368 15.96 -29.52 27.03
C ASP A 368 17.33 -29.24 27.71
N GLY A 369 17.29 -28.83 28.95
CA GLY A 369 18.51 -28.50 29.71
C GLY A 369 19.08 -27.09 29.47
N VAL A 370 18.51 -26.30 28.56
CA VAL A 370 18.88 -24.89 28.36
C VAL A 370 17.78 -23.96 28.88
N PRO A 371 17.92 -23.37 30.08
CA PRO A 371 16.87 -22.56 30.69
C PRO A 371 16.40 -21.41 29.83
N ALA A 372 17.28 -20.82 29.02
CA ALA A 372 16.95 -19.73 28.09
C ALA A 372 16.03 -20.15 26.94
N LEU A 373 15.99 -21.45 26.60
CA LEU A 373 15.22 -22.03 25.52
C LEU A 373 14.07 -22.93 26.01
N ALA A 374 13.77 -22.89 27.33
CA ALA A 374 12.63 -23.60 27.89
C ALA A 374 11.31 -23.01 27.36
N ARG A 375 10.35 -23.88 27.01
CA ARG A 375 9.09 -23.49 26.36
C ARG A 375 8.30 -22.42 27.13
N ASP A 376 8.16 -22.65 28.46
CA ASP A 376 7.39 -21.74 29.31
C ASP A 376 8.03 -20.35 29.36
N ARG A 377 9.37 -20.33 29.43
CA ARG A 377 10.14 -19.09 29.41
C ARG A 377 9.99 -18.36 28.08
N LEU A 378 10.10 -19.05 26.95
CA LEU A 378 9.93 -18.45 25.61
C LEU A 378 8.52 -17.87 25.46
N THR A 379 7.49 -18.62 25.87
CA THR A 379 6.10 -18.13 25.83
C THR A 379 5.91 -16.90 26.73
N TRP A 380 6.51 -16.90 27.91
CA TRP A 380 6.41 -15.77 28.83
C TRP A 380 7.13 -14.53 28.27
N ILE A 381 8.31 -14.69 27.67
CA ILE A 381 9.06 -13.58 27.05
C ILE A 381 8.33 -13.05 25.83
N GLU A 382 7.74 -13.92 24.99
CA GLU A 382 6.91 -13.51 23.86
C GLU A 382 5.78 -12.56 24.30
N GLN A 383 5.09 -12.90 25.39
CA GLN A 383 3.98 -12.10 25.89
C GLN A 383 4.39 -10.78 26.56
N ASN A 384 5.59 -10.67 27.12
CA ASN A 384 5.97 -9.53 27.95
C ASN A 384 7.04 -8.62 27.32
N TYR A 385 7.81 -9.09 26.34
CA TYR A 385 8.93 -8.35 25.74
C TYR A 385 8.75 -8.12 24.23
N PHE A 386 8.02 -9.00 23.56
CA PHE A 386 7.94 -9.04 22.10
C PHE A 386 6.66 -8.33 21.63
N ARG A 387 6.82 -7.18 20.98
CA ARG A 387 5.72 -6.35 20.46
C ARG A 387 6.23 -5.35 19.44
N ALA A 388 5.32 -4.75 18.65
CA ALA A 388 5.65 -3.85 17.55
C ALA A 388 6.59 -2.71 17.96
N GLU A 389 6.40 -2.06 19.12
CA GLU A 389 7.24 -0.95 19.58
C GLU A 389 8.69 -1.40 19.82
N THR A 390 8.89 -2.54 20.51
CA THR A 390 10.25 -3.04 20.79
C THR A 390 10.95 -3.52 19.53
N LEU A 391 10.21 -4.07 18.57
CA LEU A 391 10.73 -4.42 17.25
C LEU A 391 11.16 -3.18 16.46
N THR A 392 10.39 -2.09 16.53
CA THR A 392 10.71 -0.81 15.86
C THR A 392 11.96 -0.18 16.49
N GLU A 393 12.06 -0.10 17.83
CA GLU A 393 13.25 0.41 18.54
C GLU A 393 14.51 -0.39 18.16
N ALA A 394 14.41 -1.72 18.16
CA ALA A 394 15.51 -2.61 17.77
C ALA A 394 15.90 -2.42 16.29
N ASN A 395 14.91 -2.22 15.40
CA ASN A 395 15.16 -1.94 13.98
C ASN A 395 15.87 -0.61 13.78
N THR A 396 15.45 0.44 14.46
CA THR A 396 16.11 1.76 14.44
C THR A 396 17.58 1.62 14.80
N ARG A 397 17.90 0.89 15.87
CA ARG A 397 19.29 0.65 16.28
C ARG A 397 20.13 -0.08 15.23
N LEU A 398 19.56 -1.07 14.53
CA LEU A 398 20.27 -1.74 13.44
C LEU A 398 20.51 -0.81 12.25
N VAL A 399 19.53 -0.01 11.86
CA VAL A 399 19.65 0.95 10.76
C VAL A 399 20.70 2.02 11.09
N ASP A 400 20.64 2.58 12.31
CA ASP A 400 21.57 3.61 12.76
C ASP A 400 23.02 3.09 12.82
N PHE A 401 23.21 1.87 13.30
CA PHE A 401 24.54 1.23 13.26
C PHE A 401 25.03 1.00 11.82
N HIS A 402 24.13 0.48 10.97
CA HIS A 402 24.49 0.19 9.58
C HIS A 402 24.88 1.45 8.81
N SER A 403 24.17 2.56 9.03
CA SER A 403 24.44 3.85 8.35
C SER A 403 25.82 4.44 8.64
N GLN A 404 26.48 3.96 9.70
CA GLN A 404 27.86 4.38 10.07
C GLN A 404 28.95 3.57 9.37
N LEU A 405 28.59 2.48 8.69
CA LEU A 405 29.55 1.64 7.98
C LEU A 405 29.98 2.31 6.65
N ASP A 406 31.28 2.25 6.33
CA ASP A 406 31.84 2.88 5.14
C ASP A 406 31.21 2.33 3.86
N LEU A 407 31.06 1.02 3.78
CA LEU A 407 30.43 0.37 2.61
C LEU A 407 28.95 0.76 2.44
N ALA A 408 28.22 0.95 3.52
CA ALA A 408 26.84 1.42 3.45
C ALA A 408 26.76 2.83 2.83
N ASN A 409 27.68 3.72 3.21
CA ASN A 409 27.77 5.08 2.67
C ASN A 409 28.15 5.11 1.17
N MET A 410 28.87 4.10 0.66
CA MET A 410 29.13 3.97 -0.77
C MET A 410 27.89 3.62 -1.60
N TRP A 411 26.86 3.05 -1.01
CA TRP A 411 25.59 2.74 -1.68
C TRP A 411 24.63 3.92 -1.74
N GLY A 412 24.71 4.83 -0.78
CA GLY A 412 23.91 6.04 -0.70
C GLY A 412 24.00 6.72 0.66
N GLY A 413 23.58 7.98 0.72
CA GLY A 413 23.58 8.80 1.94
C GLY A 413 22.35 8.64 2.82
N GLY A 414 21.44 7.70 2.53
CA GLY A 414 20.17 7.56 3.24
C GLY A 414 19.11 8.60 2.84
N GLU A 415 19.36 9.35 1.75
CA GLU A 415 18.45 10.38 1.26
C GLU A 415 17.36 9.83 0.33
N ILE A 416 17.51 8.58 -0.11
CA ILE A 416 16.59 7.93 -1.05
C ILE A 416 16.01 6.70 -0.38
N ALA A 417 14.71 6.51 -0.56
CA ALA A 417 14.06 5.27 -0.18
C ALA A 417 13.02 4.83 -1.21
N SER A 418 12.72 3.54 -1.20
CA SER A 418 11.64 2.98 -2.02
C SER A 418 10.63 2.26 -1.14
N ALA A 419 9.38 2.28 -1.59
CA ALA A 419 8.31 1.55 -0.93
C ALA A 419 7.71 0.53 -1.89
N ASP A 420 7.57 -0.71 -1.41
CA ASP A 420 6.93 -1.81 -2.13
C ASP A 420 6.32 -2.82 -1.17
N GLY A 421 5.36 -3.62 -1.67
CA GLY A 421 4.58 -4.55 -0.89
C GLY A 421 4.99 -6.01 -1.05
N LEU A 422 5.43 -6.65 0.03
CA LEU A 422 5.62 -8.09 0.12
C LEU A 422 4.32 -8.76 0.58
N ARG A 423 3.80 -9.71 -0.20
CA ARG A 423 2.46 -10.28 -0.03
C ARG A 423 2.50 -11.66 0.59
N PHE A 424 1.63 -11.89 1.60
CA PHE A 424 1.51 -13.16 2.32
C PHE A 424 0.06 -13.66 2.26
N PHE A 425 -0.09 -14.91 1.83
CA PHE A 425 -1.37 -15.59 1.89
C PHE A 425 -1.73 -15.94 3.34
N THR A 426 -2.99 -15.71 3.73
CA THR A 426 -3.48 -15.97 5.09
C THR A 426 -4.60 -17.01 5.03
N PRO A 427 -4.32 -18.28 5.36
CA PRO A 427 -5.31 -19.37 5.28
C PRO A 427 -6.32 -19.33 6.44
N VAL A 428 -5.98 -18.66 7.53
CA VAL A 428 -6.85 -18.55 8.73
C VAL A 428 -7.94 -17.52 8.53
N LYS A 429 -9.07 -17.70 9.19
CA LYS A 429 -10.14 -16.70 9.22
C LYS A 429 -9.65 -15.49 10.01
N SER A 430 -9.53 -14.36 9.34
CA SER A 430 -9.10 -13.09 9.93
C SER A 430 -9.90 -11.94 9.35
N VAL A 431 -10.26 -10.98 10.18
CA VAL A 431 -10.85 -9.69 9.76
C VAL A 431 -9.78 -8.75 9.21
N HIS A 432 -8.52 -8.99 9.56
CA HIS A 432 -7.36 -8.19 9.16
C HIS A 432 -6.67 -8.71 7.88
N SER A 433 -7.27 -9.66 7.16
CA SER A 433 -6.81 -10.11 5.84
C SER A 433 -7.86 -9.77 4.79
N GLY A 434 -7.42 -9.33 3.60
CA GLY A 434 -8.28 -8.92 2.50
C GLY A 434 -8.13 -9.80 1.26
N PRO A 435 -9.15 -9.87 0.38
CA PRO A 435 -9.01 -10.50 -0.92
C PRO A 435 -8.14 -9.65 -1.84
N ASN A 436 -7.32 -10.31 -2.65
CA ASN A 436 -6.63 -9.68 -3.77
C ASN A 436 -6.53 -10.71 -4.90
N PRO A 437 -7.45 -10.69 -5.88
CA PRO A 437 -7.52 -11.70 -6.93
C PRO A 437 -6.23 -11.86 -7.75
N LYS A 438 -5.47 -10.78 -7.90
CA LYS A 438 -4.19 -10.79 -8.63
C LYS A 438 -3.13 -11.67 -7.94
N TYR A 439 -3.09 -11.63 -6.60
CA TYR A 439 -2.02 -12.27 -5.82
C TYR A 439 -2.49 -13.49 -5.03
N PHE A 440 -3.74 -13.52 -4.60
CA PHE A 440 -4.28 -14.58 -3.74
C PHE A 440 -5.37 -15.44 -4.41
N GLY A 441 -5.68 -15.18 -5.69
CA GLY A 441 -6.77 -15.86 -6.38
C GLY A 441 -8.11 -15.69 -5.65
N THR A 442 -8.70 -16.79 -5.22
CA THR A 442 -9.94 -16.79 -4.41
C THR A 442 -9.68 -16.64 -2.90
N GLY A 443 -8.43 -16.65 -2.48
CA GLY A 443 -8.03 -16.55 -1.08
C GLY A 443 -7.89 -15.12 -0.59
N ARG A 444 -7.29 -14.99 0.58
CA ARG A 444 -7.07 -13.73 1.28
C ARG A 444 -5.65 -13.64 1.79
N GLY A 445 -5.17 -12.45 2.03
CA GLY A 445 -3.85 -12.24 2.57
C GLY A 445 -3.64 -10.83 3.07
N VAL A 446 -2.42 -10.57 3.43
CA VAL A 446 -1.92 -9.26 3.84
C VAL A 446 -0.76 -8.85 2.96
N THR A 447 -0.55 -7.56 2.86
CA THR A 447 0.64 -6.96 2.26
C THR A 447 1.48 -6.36 3.37
N PHE A 448 2.72 -6.79 3.49
CA PHE A 448 3.73 -6.12 4.31
C PHE A 448 4.38 -5.05 3.44
N TYR A 449 3.96 -3.81 3.63
CA TYR A 449 4.42 -2.67 2.87
C TYR A 449 5.71 -2.16 3.47
N ASN A 450 6.82 -2.34 2.75
CA ASN A 450 8.16 -2.05 3.23
C ASN A 450 8.70 -0.75 2.67
N PHE A 451 9.38 0.00 3.53
CA PHE A 451 10.10 1.22 3.20
C PHE A 451 11.60 0.96 3.32
N THR A 452 12.30 0.89 2.18
CA THR A 452 13.70 0.44 2.08
C THR A 452 14.60 1.59 1.66
N SER A 453 15.69 1.81 2.40
CA SER A 453 16.71 2.83 2.10
C SER A 453 17.55 2.48 0.88
N ASP A 454 18.31 3.46 0.39
CA ASP A 454 19.37 3.27 -0.61
C ASP A 454 20.58 2.49 -0.06
N GLN A 455 20.63 2.24 1.24
CA GLN A 455 21.61 1.41 1.93
C GLN A 455 21.14 -0.03 2.17
N PHE A 456 20.08 -0.50 1.49
CA PHE A 456 19.46 -1.83 1.61
C PHE A 456 18.73 -2.12 2.93
N THR A 457 18.74 -1.25 3.91
CA THR A 457 18.02 -1.46 5.18
C THR A 457 16.54 -1.12 5.05
N GLY A 458 15.69 -1.88 5.74
CA GLY A 458 14.27 -1.55 5.90
C GLY A 458 14.09 -0.53 7.02
N LEU A 459 13.57 0.65 6.68
CA LEU A 459 13.36 1.74 7.61
C LEU A 459 12.10 1.52 8.45
N HIS A 460 11.02 1.14 7.79
CA HIS A 460 9.71 0.91 8.40
C HIS A 460 8.89 -0.09 7.58
N GLY A 461 7.87 -0.69 8.20
CA GLY A 461 6.95 -1.59 7.50
C GLY A 461 5.56 -1.61 8.11
N LEU A 462 4.53 -1.59 7.28
CA LEU A 462 3.12 -1.62 7.68
C LEU A 462 2.42 -2.89 7.17
N VAL A 463 1.52 -3.43 7.97
CA VAL A 463 0.66 -4.55 7.59
C VAL A 463 -0.66 -4.03 7.05
N ILE A 464 -0.94 -4.31 5.79
CA ILE A 464 -2.10 -3.80 5.06
C ILE A 464 -2.99 -4.98 4.64
N PRO A 465 -4.33 -4.93 4.83
CA PRO A 465 -5.25 -5.91 4.25
C PRO A 465 -5.21 -5.92 2.72
N GLY A 466 -5.22 -7.09 2.09
CA GLY A 466 -4.83 -7.35 0.70
C GLY A 466 -5.52 -6.61 -0.46
N THR A 467 -6.59 -5.84 -0.24
CA THR A 467 -7.35 -5.17 -1.33
C THR A 467 -7.10 -3.67 -1.45
N ILE A 468 -6.39 -3.08 -0.52
CA ILE A 468 -6.21 -1.62 -0.47
C ILE A 468 -5.03 -1.24 -1.36
N HIS A 469 -5.16 -0.11 -2.08
CA HIS A 469 -4.05 0.43 -2.85
C HIS A 469 -2.89 0.80 -1.93
N ASP A 470 -1.77 0.13 -2.08
CA ASP A 470 -0.57 0.26 -1.25
C ASP A 470 -0.08 1.72 -1.20
N SER A 471 -0.23 2.46 -2.29
CA SER A 471 0.16 3.87 -2.40
C SER A 471 -0.50 4.82 -1.39
N LEU A 472 -1.66 4.46 -0.83
CA LEU A 472 -2.31 5.27 0.21
C LEU A 472 -1.53 5.26 1.53
N TYR A 473 -0.77 4.19 1.78
CA TYR A 473 0.04 4.01 3.00
C TYR A 473 1.45 4.58 2.89
N LEU A 474 1.84 4.99 1.68
CA LEU A 474 3.20 5.48 1.43
C LEU A 474 3.59 6.64 2.34
N LEU A 475 2.74 7.66 2.41
CA LEU A 475 3.02 8.83 3.23
C LEU A 475 3.05 8.49 4.72
N GLN A 476 2.20 7.56 5.17
CA GLN A 476 2.22 7.08 6.54
C GLN A 476 3.55 6.39 6.87
N CYS A 477 4.05 5.50 5.99
CA CYS A 477 5.36 4.87 6.17
C CYS A 477 6.50 5.88 6.30
N VAL A 478 6.47 6.95 5.51
CA VAL A 478 7.49 8.01 5.56
C VAL A 478 7.44 8.78 6.88
N LEU A 479 6.24 9.08 7.38
CA LEU A 479 6.04 9.89 8.59
C LEU A 479 6.24 9.09 9.90
N GLU A 480 6.03 7.77 9.87
CA GLU A 480 6.14 6.90 11.06
C GLU A 480 7.52 6.26 11.25
N GLN A 481 8.47 6.48 10.33
CA GLN A 481 9.83 5.97 10.50
C GLN A 481 10.62 6.81 11.51
N ASP A 482 11.35 6.14 12.42
CA ASP A 482 12.08 6.75 13.53
C ASP A 482 13.61 6.56 13.44
N THR A 483 14.13 6.19 12.27
CA THR A 483 15.57 5.98 12.07
C THR A 483 16.32 7.30 11.88
N SER A 484 17.64 7.30 12.05
CA SER A 484 18.51 8.46 11.78
C SER A 484 18.54 8.85 10.30
N LEU A 485 18.22 7.93 9.39
CA LEU A 485 18.13 8.21 7.95
C LEU A 485 16.89 9.04 7.64
N GLN A 486 17.09 10.09 6.87
CA GLN A 486 16.00 10.99 6.49
C GLN A 486 15.86 11.05 4.97
N PRO A 487 15.17 10.08 4.37
CA PRO A 487 14.97 10.07 2.92
C PRO A 487 14.13 11.28 2.49
N LYS A 488 14.66 12.03 1.53
CA LYS A 488 13.99 13.17 0.89
C LYS A 488 13.33 12.79 -0.42
N GLU A 489 13.82 11.74 -1.09
CA GLU A 489 13.28 11.24 -2.34
C GLU A 489 12.69 9.84 -2.16
N ILE A 490 11.40 9.70 -2.50
CA ILE A 490 10.64 8.47 -2.29
C ILE A 490 10.23 7.87 -3.63
N MET A 491 10.71 6.65 -3.90
CA MET A 491 10.50 5.92 -5.15
C MET A 491 9.49 4.79 -4.94
N THR A 492 8.62 4.57 -5.93
CA THR A 492 7.65 3.46 -5.93
C THR A 492 7.50 2.84 -7.31
N ASP A 493 6.95 1.63 -7.37
CA ASP A 493 6.52 1.08 -8.66
C ASP A 493 5.22 1.76 -9.13
N THR A 494 4.80 1.45 -10.32
CA THR A 494 3.81 2.09 -11.19
C THR A 494 2.41 2.29 -10.62
N ALA A 495 2.07 1.74 -9.47
CA ALA A 495 0.70 1.71 -8.96
C ALA A 495 0.34 2.95 -8.12
N GLY A 496 -0.55 3.80 -8.65
CA GLY A 496 -1.42 4.62 -7.81
C GLY A 496 -0.94 6.02 -7.45
N TYR A 497 -0.19 6.71 -8.32
CA TYR A 497 0.17 8.12 -8.09
C TYR A 497 -0.95 9.07 -8.54
N SER A 498 -1.59 9.72 -7.59
CA SER A 498 -2.57 10.79 -7.84
C SER A 498 -1.93 12.18 -7.69
N ASP A 499 -2.55 13.20 -8.29
CA ASP A 499 -2.11 14.58 -8.13
C ASP A 499 -2.10 15.00 -6.65
N ILE A 500 -3.01 14.46 -5.82
CA ILE A 500 -3.07 14.73 -4.37
C ILE A 500 -1.84 14.17 -3.65
N ILE A 501 -1.36 12.98 -4.01
CA ILE A 501 -0.15 12.39 -3.42
C ILE A 501 1.07 13.28 -3.72
N PHE A 502 1.26 13.70 -4.98
CA PHE A 502 2.32 14.66 -5.33
C PHE A 502 2.22 15.96 -4.54
N GLY A 503 0.98 16.46 -4.32
CA GLY A 503 0.75 17.67 -3.56
C GLY A 503 1.09 17.55 -2.08
N LEU A 504 0.72 16.44 -1.44
CA LEU A 504 1.05 16.20 -0.04
C LEU A 504 2.56 15.99 0.17
N PHE A 505 3.22 15.23 -0.73
CA PHE A 505 4.67 15.08 -0.68
C PHE A 505 5.38 16.42 -0.86
N GLY A 506 4.96 17.23 -1.85
CA GLY A 506 5.51 18.57 -2.07
C GLY A 506 5.30 19.52 -0.88
N LEU A 507 4.12 19.51 -0.25
CA LEU A 507 3.85 20.30 0.95
C LEU A 507 4.74 19.93 2.13
N LEU A 508 5.11 18.66 2.25
CA LEU A 508 5.98 18.13 3.30
C LEU A 508 7.48 18.18 2.96
N GLY A 509 7.84 18.72 1.79
CA GLY A 509 9.23 18.86 1.37
C GLY A 509 9.86 17.59 0.81
N TYR A 510 9.06 16.56 0.49
CA TYR A 510 9.55 15.32 -0.13
C TYR A 510 9.44 15.35 -1.65
N GLN A 511 10.38 14.72 -2.33
CA GLN A 511 10.29 14.41 -3.75
C GLN A 511 9.67 13.04 -3.95
N PHE A 512 8.56 12.97 -4.67
CA PHE A 512 7.90 11.72 -5.02
C PHE A 512 8.27 11.30 -6.45
N SER A 513 8.88 10.12 -6.61
CA SER A 513 9.52 9.65 -7.85
C SER A 513 9.03 8.24 -8.26
N PRO A 514 7.75 8.09 -8.63
CA PRO A 514 7.20 6.79 -9.04
C PRO A 514 7.73 6.35 -10.40
N ARG A 515 8.08 5.07 -10.57
CA ARG A 515 8.36 4.51 -11.88
C ARG A 515 7.10 4.60 -12.77
N LEU A 516 7.26 5.04 -14.01
CA LEU A 516 6.17 5.19 -14.96
C LEU A 516 6.13 3.99 -15.92
N ALA A 517 5.02 3.23 -15.92
CA ALA A 517 4.83 2.12 -16.87
C ALA A 517 4.40 2.61 -18.25
N ASP A 518 3.63 3.70 -18.32
CA ASP A 518 3.09 4.26 -19.55
C ASP A 518 3.10 5.80 -19.47
N VAL A 519 4.19 6.37 -19.95
CA VAL A 519 4.38 7.82 -19.99
C VAL A 519 3.38 8.47 -20.96
N GLY A 520 2.93 7.74 -21.98
CA GLY A 520 2.02 8.25 -23.01
C GLY A 520 0.64 8.66 -22.49
N LYS A 521 0.25 8.20 -21.29
CA LYS A 521 -0.99 8.63 -20.61
C LYS A 521 -0.77 9.82 -19.69
N SER A 522 0.46 10.23 -19.46
CA SER A 522 0.79 11.35 -18.57
C SER A 522 0.37 12.67 -19.22
N ARG A 523 -0.04 13.60 -18.38
CA ARG A 523 -0.40 14.97 -18.79
C ARG A 523 0.57 15.94 -18.15
N LEU A 524 1.01 16.91 -18.94
CA LEU A 524 1.79 18.04 -18.48
C LEU A 524 0.88 19.22 -18.20
N TRP A 525 1.18 20.00 -17.17
CA TRP A 525 0.41 21.14 -16.73
C TRP A 525 1.28 22.40 -16.72
N ARG A 526 0.70 23.56 -17.06
CA ARG A 526 1.40 24.84 -17.10
C ARG A 526 0.67 25.88 -16.27
N PHE A 527 1.37 26.91 -15.83
CA PHE A 527 0.77 28.04 -15.14
C PHE A 527 0.12 29.00 -16.13
N ASP A 528 0.84 29.40 -17.18
CA ASP A 528 0.36 30.32 -18.18
C ASP A 528 0.04 29.59 -19.48
N ALA A 529 -1.18 29.81 -19.97
CA ALA A 529 -1.64 29.23 -21.25
C ALA A 529 -0.90 29.84 -22.46
N THR A 530 -0.31 31.03 -22.31
CA THR A 530 0.38 31.75 -23.40
C THR A 530 1.85 31.39 -23.52
N SER A 531 2.45 30.71 -22.51
CA SER A 531 3.84 30.24 -22.58
C SER A 531 4.04 29.29 -23.74
N ASP A 532 5.13 29.47 -24.48
CA ASP A 532 5.51 28.60 -25.61
C ASP A 532 6.60 27.62 -25.22
N TYR A 533 6.25 26.35 -25.22
CA TYR A 533 7.17 25.22 -24.96
C TYR A 533 7.35 24.36 -26.23
N GLY A 534 7.28 24.95 -27.42
CA GLY A 534 7.59 24.29 -28.67
C GLY A 534 6.86 22.94 -28.85
N ILE A 535 7.66 21.88 -29.03
CA ILE A 535 7.18 20.51 -29.27
C ILE A 535 6.28 19.96 -28.13
N LEU A 536 6.39 20.49 -26.92
CA LEU A 536 5.59 20.07 -25.76
C LEU A 536 4.24 20.76 -25.65
N ASN A 537 3.94 21.80 -26.45
CA ASN A 537 2.68 22.52 -26.41
C ASN A 537 1.44 21.64 -26.59
N PRO A 538 1.40 20.65 -27.51
CA PRO A 538 0.25 19.78 -27.69
C PRO A 538 -0.03 18.87 -26.50
N LEU A 539 0.99 18.57 -25.67
CA LEU A 539 0.96 17.70 -24.51
C LEU A 539 0.67 18.45 -23.22
N SER A 540 0.90 19.77 -23.22
CA SER A 540 0.80 20.66 -22.06
C SER A 540 -0.43 21.58 -22.15
N LYS A 541 -1.62 21.00 -22.40
CA LYS A 541 -2.88 21.76 -22.55
C LYS A 541 -3.56 22.10 -21.22
N GLY A 542 -3.15 21.45 -20.11
CA GLY A 542 -3.74 21.66 -18.81
C GLY A 542 -3.18 22.92 -18.14
N ARG A 543 -4.07 23.76 -17.55
CA ARG A 543 -3.68 24.91 -16.76
C ARG A 543 -3.81 24.59 -15.26
N ILE A 544 -2.80 24.98 -14.47
CA ILE A 544 -2.83 24.91 -13.01
C ILE A 544 -3.74 26.04 -12.51
N ARG A 545 -4.66 25.70 -11.63
CA ARG A 545 -5.63 26.66 -11.07
C ARG A 545 -5.07 27.30 -9.79
N GLU A 546 -4.28 28.32 -9.97
CA GLU A 546 -3.65 29.07 -8.88
C GLU A 546 -4.66 29.68 -7.92
N ASP A 547 -5.81 30.16 -8.45
CA ASP A 547 -6.92 30.72 -7.66
C ASP A 547 -7.39 29.76 -6.56
N LEU A 548 -7.38 28.46 -6.85
CA LEU A 548 -7.78 27.44 -5.90
C LEU A 548 -6.69 27.19 -4.84
N ILE A 549 -5.42 27.22 -5.24
CA ILE A 549 -4.28 27.09 -4.32
C ILE A 549 -4.25 28.28 -3.36
N HIS A 550 -4.29 29.51 -3.88
CA HIS A 550 -4.29 30.72 -3.06
C HIS A 550 -5.42 30.75 -2.02
N ARG A 551 -6.64 30.36 -2.45
CA ARG A 551 -7.82 30.35 -1.57
C ARG A 551 -7.71 29.39 -0.40
N HIS A 552 -7.05 28.23 -0.59
CA HIS A 552 -6.95 27.18 0.40
C HIS A 552 -5.54 27.01 0.98
N TRP A 553 -4.65 27.99 0.76
CA TRP A 553 -3.24 27.85 1.13
C TRP A 553 -3.03 27.61 2.62
N GLU A 554 -3.65 28.38 3.49
CA GLU A 554 -3.53 28.20 4.95
C GLU A 554 -4.09 26.84 5.40
N ASP A 555 -5.18 26.36 4.78
CA ASP A 555 -5.72 25.03 5.06
C ASP A 555 -4.77 23.92 4.64
N MET A 556 -4.06 24.10 3.51
CA MET A 556 -3.05 23.17 3.02
C MET A 556 -1.85 23.11 3.96
N LEU A 557 -1.38 24.25 4.44
CA LEU A 557 -0.29 24.34 5.44
C LEU A 557 -0.70 23.71 6.78
N ARG A 558 -1.94 23.89 7.18
CA ARG A 558 -2.49 23.28 8.40
C ARG A 558 -2.53 21.75 8.28
N VAL A 559 -2.91 21.23 7.11
CA VAL A 559 -2.86 19.78 6.81
C VAL A 559 -1.42 19.28 6.88
N ALA A 560 -0.47 19.97 6.24
CA ALA A 560 0.95 19.58 6.27
C ALA A 560 1.52 19.60 7.69
N GLY A 561 1.21 20.64 8.48
CA GLY A 561 1.62 20.71 9.88
C GLY A 561 1.00 19.62 10.76
N SER A 562 -0.26 19.28 10.53
CA SER A 562 -0.92 18.20 11.27
C SER A 562 -0.31 16.83 10.96
N LEU A 563 0.09 16.61 9.71
CA LEU A 563 0.79 15.40 9.27
C LEU A 563 2.22 15.33 9.83
N SER A 564 3.00 16.40 9.73
CA SER A 564 4.38 16.44 10.20
C SER A 564 4.52 16.26 11.72
N LEU A 565 3.47 16.59 12.47
CA LEU A 565 3.40 16.41 13.92
C LEU A 565 2.65 15.13 14.34
N ASN A 566 2.35 14.21 13.39
CA ASN A 566 1.62 12.97 13.64
C ASN A 566 0.29 13.15 14.40
N LYS A 567 -0.37 14.31 14.23
CA LYS A 567 -1.70 14.60 14.82
C LYS A 567 -2.83 13.83 14.12
N VAL A 568 -2.64 13.52 12.85
CA VAL A 568 -3.63 12.84 12.01
C VAL A 568 -2.97 11.74 11.21
N ASN A 569 -3.67 10.61 11.08
CA ASN A 569 -3.20 9.50 10.25
C ASN A 569 -3.24 9.87 8.76
N ALA A 570 -2.10 9.75 8.07
CA ALA A 570 -1.96 10.14 6.68
C ALA A 570 -2.89 9.36 5.74
N THR A 571 -3.04 8.05 5.95
CA THR A 571 -3.91 7.20 5.12
C THR A 571 -5.37 7.63 5.21
N HIS A 572 -5.88 7.85 6.42
CA HIS A 572 -7.26 8.29 6.64
C HIS A 572 -7.50 9.68 6.04
N LEU A 573 -6.54 10.59 6.19
CA LEU A 573 -6.63 11.92 5.61
C LEU A 573 -6.70 11.89 4.08
N ILE A 574 -5.85 11.08 3.43
CA ILE A 574 -5.86 10.92 1.96
C ILE A 574 -7.22 10.35 1.51
N GLN A 575 -7.77 9.37 2.22
CA GLN A 575 -9.09 8.81 1.91
C GLN A 575 -10.20 9.87 2.04
N ALA A 576 -10.15 10.69 3.09
CA ALA A 576 -11.10 11.80 3.29
C ALA A 576 -11.00 12.89 2.22
N LEU A 577 -9.80 13.17 1.71
CA LEU A 577 -9.58 14.13 0.62
C LEU A 577 -10.04 13.61 -0.75
N GLN A 578 -10.07 12.28 -0.96
CA GLN A 578 -10.36 11.61 -2.25
C GLN A 578 -11.76 11.00 -2.33
N GLN A 579 -12.82 11.70 -2.03
CA GLN A 579 -14.21 11.22 -2.01
C GLN A 579 -14.60 10.41 -3.28
N ASN A 580 -14.47 9.08 -3.29
CA ASN A 580 -14.87 8.17 -4.39
C ASN A 580 -14.54 8.71 -5.82
N GLY A 581 -13.32 9.24 -6.01
CA GLY A 581 -12.89 9.86 -7.26
C GLY A 581 -13.39 11.31 -7.48
N LYS A 582 -14.09 11.90 -6.51
CA LYS A 582 -14.47 13.32 -6.50
C LYS A 582 -13.81 13.99 -5.30
N PRO A 583 -12.60 14.54 -5.44
CA PRO A 583 -11.90 15.15 -4.31
C PRO A 583 -12.69 16.34 -3.73
N THR A 584 -12.55 16.54 -2.40
CA THR A 584 -13.05 17.74 -1.70
C THR A 584 -12.45 19.02 -2.30
N MET A 585 -12.96 20.20 -1.95
CA MET A 585 -12.35 21.46 -2.44
C MET A 585 -10.90 21.60 -1.98
N LEU A 586 -10.58 21.24 -0.73
CA LEU A 586 -9.22 21.18 -0.22
C LEU A 586 -8.39 20.10 -0.96
N GLY A 587 -8.94 18.92 -1.18
CA GLY A 587 -8.29 17.86 -1.97
C GLY A 587 -8.01 18.29 -3.42
N ARG A 588 -8.89 19.11 -4.03
CA ARG A 588 -8.65 19.71 -5.35
C ARG A 588 -7.52 20.74 -5.31
N ALA A 589 -7.47 21.59 -4.28
CA ALA A 589 -6.41 22.58 -4.12
C ALA A 589 -5.04 21.88 -3.96
N ILE A 590 -4.95 20.86 -3.11
CA ILE A 590 -3.76 20.02 -2.96
C ILE A 590 -3.40 19.33 -4.28
N GLY A 591 -4.39 18.86 -5.03
CA GLY A 591 -4.17 18.25 -6.35
C GLY A 591 -3.65 19.25 -7.39
N GLU A 592 -4.17 20.48 -7.42
CA GLU A 592 -3.63 21.55 -8.31
C GLU A 592 -2.17 21.86 -7.96
N PHE A 593 -1.85 21.98 -6.67
CA PHE A 593 -0.49 22.13 -6.19
C PHE A 593 0.39 20.94 -6.59
N GLY A 594 -0.13 19.73 -6.44
CA GLY A 594 0.57 18.50 -6.84
C GLY A 594 0.88 18.40 -8.32
N ARG A 595 0.10 19.03 -9.20
CA ARG A 595 0.36 19.10 -10.64
C ARG A 595 1.66 19.82 -10.97
N ILE A 596 2.10 20.76 -10.13
CA ILE A 596 3.39 21.45 -10.26
C ILE A 596 4.50 20.42 -10.13
N PHE A 597 4.55 19.72 -9.00
CA PHE A 597 5.57 18.72 -8.70
C PHE A 597 5.54 17.53 -9.67
N LYS A 598 4.33 17.07 -10.00
CA LYS A 598 4.15 15.98 -10.97
C LYS A 598 4.67 16.35 -12.35
N THR A 599 4.41 17.56 -12.83
CA THR A 599 4.88 17.98 -14.15
C THR A 599 6.38 18.15 -14.14
N ARG A 600 6.96 18.79 -13.10
CA ARG A 600 8.41 18.90 -12.92
C ARG A 600 9.08 17.51 -12.91
N TYR A 601 8.51 16.58 -12.15
CA TYR A 601 8.97 15.20 -12.11
C TYR A 601 8.91 14.52 -13.49
N LEU A 602 7.81 14.68 -14.23
CA LEU A 602 7.63 14.10 -15.57
C LEU A 602 8.69 14.64 -16.55
N LEU A 603 8.94 15.94 -16.53
CA LEU A 603 9.95 16.59 -17.38
C LEU A 603 11.34 16.07 -17.04
N LEU A 604 11.70 15.96 -15.76
CA LEU A 604 12.98 15.38 -15.31
C LEU A 604 13.10 13.90 -15.74
N TYR A 605 12.03 13.12 -15.55
CA TYR A 605 11.98 11.70 -15.92
C TYR A 605 12.17 11.50 -17.44
N LEU A 606 11.65 12.39 -18.26
CA LEU A 606 11.83 12.37 -19.72
C LEU A 606 13.26 12.76 -20.09
N ASN A 607 13.79 13.79 -19.45
CA ASN A 607 15.03 14.44 -19.83
C ASN A 607 16.29 13.66 -19.42
N ASP A 608 16.26 12.95 -18.27
CA ASP A 608 17.45 12.32 -17.69
C ASP A 608 17.31 10.79 -17.62
N GLU A 609 18.12 10.09 -18.43
CA GLU A 609 18.23 8.63 -18.40
C GLU A 609 18.85 8.12 -17.11
N ASN A 610 19.87 8.81 -16.56
CA ASN A 610 20.52 8.40 -15.32
C ASN A 610 19.55 8.47 -14.15
N TYR A 611 18.66 9.45 -14.15
CA TYR A 611 17.60 9.56 -13.17
C TYR A 611 16.62 8.38 -13.25
N ARG A 612 16.20 7.99 -14.44
CA ARG A 612 15.38 6.78 -14.64
C ARG A 612 16.08 5.51 -14.14
N ARG A 613 17.41 5.40 -14.41
CA ARG A 613 18.22 4.27 -13.94
C ARG A 613 18.35 4.25 -12.43
N LYS A 614 18.52 5.41 -11.79
CA LYS A 614 18.53 5.57 -10.33
C LYS A 614 17.24 5.02 -9.70
N ILE A 615 16.09 5.39 -10.25
CA ILE A 615 14.77 4.87 -9.80
C ILE A 615 14.71 3.34 -9.94
N LEU A 616 15.08 2.81 -11.11
CA LEU A 616 15.06 1.37 -11.36
C LEU A 616 16.00 0.60 -10.42
N THR A 617 17.20 1.14 -10.18
CA THR A 617 18.19 0.54 -9.27
C THR A 617 17.63 0.46 -7.85
N GLN A 618 17.01 1.53 -7.36
CA GLN A 618 16.44 1.54 -6.02
C GLN A 618 15.25 0.58 -5.87
N LEU A 619 14.38 0.48 -6.87
CA LEU A 619 13.29 -0.50 -6.88
C LEU A 619 13.81 -1.94 -6.92
N ASN A 620 14.86 -2.22 -7.68
CA ASN A 620 15.49 -3.54 -7.71
C ASN A 620 16.11 -3.92 -6.35
N ARG A 621 16.65 -2.96 -5.58
CA ARG A 621 17.09 -3.19 -4.19
C ARG A 621 15.93 -3.67 -3.31
N GLY A 622 14.76 -3.04 -3.42
CA GLY A 622 13.54 -3.46 -2.73
C GLY A 622 13.10 -4.88 -3.11
N GLU A 623 13.07 -5.19 -4.41
CA GLU A 623 12.72 -6.54 -4.90
C GLU A 623 13.71 -7.61 -4.42
N ALA A 624 15.01 -7.32 -4.45
CA ALA A 624 16.03 -8.25 -3.97
C ALA A 624 15.92 -8.47 -2.45
N ARG A 625 15.58 -7.42 -1.68
CA ARG A 625 15.28 -7.52 -0.26
C ARG A 625 14.04 -8.39 -0.01
N HIS A 626 13.00 -8.28 -0.83
CA HIS A 626 11.82 -9.15 -0.76
C HIS A 626 12.17 -10.62 -1.04
N SER A 627 13.12 -10.88 -1.94
CA SER A 627 13.62 -12.24 -2.21
C SER A 627 14.28 -12.83 -0.97
N LEU A 628 15.16 -12.08 -0.30
CA LEU A 628 15.78 -12.49 0.96
C LEU A 628 14.71 -12.72 2.06
N ALA A 629 13.74 -11.81 2.19
CA ALA A 629 12.66 -11.95 3.17
C ALA A 629 11.84 -13.24 2.95
N ARG A 630 11.58 -13.62 1.69
CA ARG A 630 10.91 -14.90 1.37
C ARG A 630 11.78 -16.11 1.71
N ALA A 631 13.09 -16.03 1.50
CA ALA A 631 14.01 -17.09 1.88
C ALA A 631 14.04 -17.29 3.40
N VAL A 632 13.97 -16.20 4.17
CA VAL A 632 13.88 -16.26 5.64
C VAL A 632 12.53 -16.81 6.10
N PHE A 633 11.41 -16.35 5.50
CA PHE A 633 10.03 -16.72 5.89
C PHE A 633 9.59 -18.04 5.22
N TYR A 634 10.34 -19.11 5.35
CA TYR A 634 10.11 -20.37 4.64
C TYR A 634 9.09 -21.29 5.32
N GLY A 635 8.93 -21.15 6.63
CA GLY A 635 8.06 -22.04 7.43
C GLY A 635 6.58 -21.95 6.99
N LYS A 636 5.81 -23.00 7.29
CA LYS A 636 4.39 -23.12 6.94
C LYS A 636 4.10 -22.75 5.45
N ARG A 637 5.00 -23.10 4.55
CA ARG A 637 4.92 -22.79 3.10
C ARG A 637 4.88 -21.29 2.78
N GLY A 638 5.43 -20.43 3.62
CA GLY A 638 5.35 -18.98 3.46
C GLY A 638 3.96 -18.38 3.74
N GLU A 639 3.06 -19.12 4.38
CA GLU A 639 1.72 -18.67 4.72
C GLU A 639 1.68 -18.02 6.10
N LEU A 640 0.95 -16.92 6.24
CA LEU A 640 0.78 -16.21 7.49
C LEU A 640 -0.43 -16.75 8.27
N HIS A 641 -0.19 -17.38 9.40
CA HIS A 641 -1.24 -18.05 10.20
C HIS A 641 -1.73 -17.21 11.40
N GLN A 642 -1.31 -15.95 11.51
CA GLN A 642 -1.79 -15.03 12.55
C GLN A 642 -3.17 -14.48 12.18
N ALA A 643 -4.14 -14.67 13.09
CA ALA A 643 -5.50 -14.23 12.88
C ALA A 643 -5.73 -12.75 13.24
N TYR A 644 -4.96 -12.22 14.19
CA TYR A 644 -5.09 -10.88 14.73
C TYR A 644 -4.01 -9.95 14.19
N ARG A 645 -4.36 -8.67 14.04
CA ARG A 645 -3.48 -7.64 13.49
C ARG A 645 -2.18 -7.52 14.26
N ALA A 646 -2.24 -7.43 15.58
CA ALA A 646 -1.04 -7.33 16.42
C ALA A 646 -0.07 -8.49 16.16
N GLY A 647 -0.54 -9.74 16.12
CA GLY A 647 0.32 -10.89 15.83
C GLY A 647 0.87 -10.89 14.39
N GLN A 648 0.16 -10.30 13.42
CA GLN A 648 0.66 -10.12 12.05
C GLN A 648 1.77 -9.07 12.01
N GLU A 649 1.59 -7.95 12.71
CA GLU A 649 2.57 -6.87 12.83
C GLU A 649 3.83 -7.34 13.55
N ASP A 650 3.69 -8.07 14.67
CA ASP A 650 4.81 -8.64 15.41
C ASP A 650 5.60 -9.64 14.54
N GLN A 651 4.93 -10.54 13.84
CA GLN A 651 5.59 -11.55 13.02
C GLN A 651 6.31 -10.95 11.82
N LEU A 652 5.70 -10.02 11.12
CA LEU A 652 6.30 -9.38 9.94
C LEU A 652 7.32 -8.31 10.34
N GLY A 653 7.15 -7.66 11.49
CA GLY A 653 8.18 -6.82 12.12
C GLY A 653 9.44 -7.61 12.46
N ALA A 654 9.28 -8.80 13.04
CA ALA A 654 10.41 -9.70 13.31
C ALA A 654 11.12 -10.14 12.02
N LEU A 655 10.37 -10.41 10.95
CA LEU A 655 10.96 -10.71 9.63
C LEU A 655 11.80 -9.53 9.13
N GLY A 656 11.27 -8.31 9.19
CA GLY A 656 11.99 -7.10 8.79
C GLY A 656 13.28 -6.89 9.56
N LEU A 657 13.24 -7.10 10.87
CA LEU A 657 14.38 -6.96 11.78
C LEU A 657 15.47 -8.02 11.50
N VAL A 658 15.09 -9.28 11.28
CA VAL A 658 16.04 -10.36 10.96
C VAL A 658 16.69 -10.10 9.58
N VAL A 659 15.93 -9.62 8.58
CA VAL A 659 16.50 -9.24 7.29
C VAL A 659 17.49 -8.09 7.45
N ASN A 660 17.21 -7.08 8.29
CA ASN A 660 18.17 -6.00 8.58
C ASN A 660 19.42 -6.51 9.31
N ALA A 661 19.28 -7.44 10.25
CA ALA A 661 20.44 -8.05 10.88
C ALA A 661 21.33 -8.79 9.89
N ILE A 662 20.76 -9.49 8.91
CA ILE A 662 21.52 -10.12 7.81
C ILE A 662 22.25 -9.06 6.98
N VAL A 663 21.59 -7.96 6.63
CA VAL A 663 22.20 -6.85 5.90
C VAL A 663 23.39 -6.27 6.67
N VAL A 664 23.23 -5.98 7.96
CA VAL A 664 24.31 -5.47 8.83
C VAL A 664 25.49 -6.43 8.87
N TRP A 665 25.21 -7.72 9.08
CA TRP A 665 26.25 -8.75 9.15
C TRP A 665 27.04 -8.86 7.85
N ASN A 666 26.32 -8.98 6.74
CA ASN A 666 26.93 -9.07 5.41
C ASN A 666 27.78 -7.84 5.09
N THR A 667 27.26 -6.63 5.33
CA THR A 667 27.99 -5.38 5.07
C THR A 667 29.31 -5.35 5.81
N ARG A 668 29.31 -5.68 7.11
CA ARG A 668 30.52 -5.65 7.92
C ARG A 668 31.56 -6.68 7.49
N TYR A 669 31.13 -7.89 7.12
CA TYR A 669 32.04 -8.92 6.60
C TYR A 669 32.53 -8.60 5.20
N MET A 670 31.72 -7.98 4.34
CA MET A 670 32.12 -7.49 3.02
C MET A 670 33.17 -6.38 3.15
N GLU A 671 33.02 -5.45 4.08
CA GLU A 671 34.07 -4.45 4.38
C GLU A 671 35.40 -5.10 4.75
N SER A 672 35.34 -6.06 5.65
CA SER A 672 36.53 -6.82 6.07
C SER A 672 37.17 -7.55 4.88
N ALA A 673 36.36 -8.18 4.02
CA ALA A 673 36.85 -8.86 2.81
C ALA A 673 37.50 -7.89 1.81
N LEU A 674 36.87 -6.72 1.58
CA LEU A 674 37.46 -5.67 0.72
C LEU A 674 38.77 -5.16 1.27
N GLN A 675 38.89 -5.00 2.60
CA GLN A 675 40.13 -4.58 3.22
C GLN A 675 41.25 -5.63 3.07
N VAL A 676 40.93 -6.91 3.24
CA VAL A 676 41.86 -8.03 3.00
C VAL A 676 42.36 -8.04 1.55
N LEU A 677 41.44 -7.84 0.59
CA LEU A 677 41.82 -7.77 -0.84
C LEU A 677 42.72 -6.57 -1.13
N ARG A 678 42.42 -5.38 -0.58
CA ARG A 678 43.29 -4.20 -0.71
C ARG A 678 44.67 -4.43 -0.11
N ASN A 679 44.75 -4.99 1.07
CA ASN A 679 46.01 -5.30 1.77
C ASN A 679 46.88 -6.32 1.00
N ARG A 680 46.25 -7.15 0.16
CA ARG A 680 46.95 -8.12 -0.72
C ARG A 680 47.29 -7.56 -2.09
N GLY A 681 47.09 -6.25 -2.32
CA GLY A 681 47.51 -5.56 -3.54
C GLY A 681 46.50 -5.65 -4.69
N HIS A 682 45.26 -6.12 -4.45
CA HIS A 682 44.20 -6.07 -5.47
C HIS A 682 43.76 -4.62 -5.70
N THR A 683 43.74 -4.18 -6.94
CA THR A 683 43.15 -2.90 -7.31
C THR A 683 41.65 -3.06 -7.39
N LEU A 684 40.93 -2.33 -6.53
CA LEU A 684 39.47 -2.35 -6.46
C LEU A 684 38.92 -1.04 -7.01
N ASP A 685 37.97 -1.13 -7.95
CA ASP A 685 37.28 0.02 -8.50
C ASP A 685 36.07 0.36 -7.59
N ASP A 686 36.01 1.61 -7.11
CA ASP A 686 34.92 2.07 -6.24
C ASP A 686 33.53 1.98 -6.92
N ASN A 687 33.46 2.13 -8.26
CA ASN A 687 32.23 1.92 -9.00
C ASN A 687 31.75 0.46 -8.93
N ASN A 688 32.67 -0.51 -8.92
CA ASN A 688 32.33 -1.91 -8.74
C ASN A 688 31.92 -2.21 -7.28
N ILE A 689 32.58 -1.59 -6.30
CA ILE A 689 32.24 -1.73 -4.89
C ILE A 689 30.81 -1.18 -4.63
N ALA A 690 30.47 -0.01 -5.17
CA ALA A 690 29.15 0.58 -5.06
C ALA A 690 28.00 -0.28 -5.69
N ARG A 691 28.36 -1.27 -6.53
CA ARG A 691 27.42 -2.22 -7.15
C ARG A 691 27.33 -3.58 -6.43
N LEU A 692 28.05 -3.76 -5.33
CA LEU A 692 27.90 -4.92 -4.45
C LEU A 692 26.56 -4.88 -3.72
N SER A 693 26.06 -6.04 -3.27
CA SER A 693 24.81 -6.15 -2.54
C SER A 693 24.98 -7.00 -1.29
N PRO A 694 24.50 -6.54 -0.12
CA PRO A 694 24.57 -7.29 1.13
C PRO A 694 23.40 -8.28 1.30
N LEU A 695 22.67 -8.61 0.23
CA LEU A 695 21.48 -9.45 0.29
C LEU A 695 21.73 -10.92 -0.04
N GLY A 696 22.99 -11.32 -0.32
CA GLY A 696 23.38 -12.72 -0.46
C GLY A 696 23.17 -13.50 0.84
N HIS A 697 22.76 -14.77 0.73
CA HIS A 697 22.42 -15.58 1.91
C HIS A 697 22.82 -17.05 1.78
N GLU A 698 23.55 -17.42 0.74
CA GLU A 698 23.97 -18.81 0.48
C GLU A 698 24.92 -19.35 1.56
N HIS A 699 25.66 -18.46 2.23
CA HIS A 699 26.55 -18.76 3.36
C HIS A 699 25.82 -18.81 4.72
N ILE A 700 24.52 -18.46 4.76
CA ILE A 700 23.73 -18.42 5.98
C ILE A 700 22.86 -19.67 6.05
N ASN A 701 23.05 -20.49 7.08
CA ASN A 701 22.16 -21.60 7.36
C ASN A 701 20.86 -21.08 8.00
N ILE A 702 19.84 -20.87 7.18
CA ILE A 702 18.51 -20.41 7.60
C ILE A 702 17.64 -21.62 8.00
N VAL A 703 17.85 -22.77 7.36
CA VAL A 703 17.06 -24.01 7.56
C VAL A 703 17.95 -25.09 8.12
N GLY A 704 17.72 -25.56 9.35
CA GLY A 704 18.50 -26.65 9.90
C GLY A 704 18.51 -26.70 11.42
N ARG A 705 19.60 -27.23 11.99
CA ARG A 705 19.83 -27.19 13.43
C ARG A 705 20.32 -25.79 13.83
N TYR A 706 19.75 -25.27 14.89
CA TYR A 706 20.08 -23.92 15.36
C TYR A 706 21.03 -24.00 16.57
N SER A 707 22.21 -23.41 16.43
CA SER A 707 23.16 -23.22 17.53
C SER A 707 23.06 -21.80 18.08
N PHE A 708 22.80 -21.68 19.38
CA PHE A 708 22.77 -20.41 20.12
C PHE A 708 24.09 -20.13 20.86
N ILE A 709 25.16 -20.88 20.55
CA ILE A 709 26.46 -20.75 21.17
C ILE A 709 27.37 -19.96 20.24
N LEU A 710 27.87 -18.83 20.69
CA LEU A 710 28.89 -18.07 19.98
C LEU A 710 30.29 -18.66 20.31
N PRO A 711 31.20 -18.77 19.31
CA PRO A 711 32.63 -19.05 19.60
C PRO A 711 33.24 -18.02 20.54
N GLU A 712 34.25 -18.42 21.32
CA GLU A 712 34.87 -17.51 22.30
C GLU A 712 35.50 -16.28 21.66
N GLU A 713 36.17 -16.47 20.50
CA GLU A 713 36.76 -15.38 19.71
C GLU A 713 35.73 -14.29 19.36
N ILE A 714 34.50 -14.68 19.01
CA ILE A 714 33.42 -13.77 18.71
C ILE A 714 32.89 -13.08 19.99
N LYS A 715 32.91 -13.77 21.11
CA LYS A 715 32.55 -13.17 22.40
C LYS A 715 33.49 -12.03 22.78
N ASP A 716 34.75 -12.09 22.35
CA ASP A 716 35.76 -11.06 22.56
C ASP A 716 35.68 -9.91 21.55
N GLY A 717 34.69 -9.94 20.64
CA GLY A 717 34.43 -8.88 19.68
C GLY A 717 35.23 -8.98 18.36
N GLN A 718 35.94 -10.08 18.15
CA GLN A 718 36.64 -10.35 16.88
C GLN A 718 35.65 -10.79 15.81
N LEU A 719 35.99 -10.56 14.55
CA LEU A 719 35.26 -11.12 13.42
C LEU A 719 35.72 -12.56 13.15
N ARG A 720 34.82 -13.38 12.59
CA ARG A 720 35.18 -14.72 12.11
C ARG A 720 36.25 -14.62 11.04
N ASN A 721 37.13 -15.62 10.98
CA ASN A 721 38.13 -15.71 9.94
C ASN A 721 37.46 -15.79 8.56
N LEU A 722 37.89 -14.93 7.66
CA LEU A 722 37.47 -14.97 6.25
C LEU A 722 38.12 -16.17 5.58
N THR A 723 37.35 -16.88 4.74
CA THR A 723 37.88 -17.97 3.92
C THR A 723 38.57 -17.39 2.69
N TYR A 724 39.92 -17.49 2.62
CA TYR A 724 40.64 -17.08 1.44
C TYR A 724 41.21 -18.31 0.73
N LYS A 725 40.75 -18.59 -0.48
CA LYS A 725 41.35 -19.60 -1.37
C LYS A 725 42.30 -18.87 -2.28
N GLU A 726 43.60 -19.16 -2.22
CA GLU A 726 44.55 -18.68 -3.22
C GLU A 726 44.11 -19.17 -4.60
N ASP A 727 44.05 -18.27 -5.58
CA ASP A 727 43.78 -18.62 -6.97
C ASP A 727 44.84 -19.59 -7.48
N ARG A 728 44.54 -20.87 -7.45
CA ARG A 728 45.33 -21.90 -8.17
C ARG A 728 45.02 -21.95 -9.68
N LEU A 729 44.60 -20.81 -10.25
CA LEU A 729 44.21 -20.72 -11.65
C LEU A 729 44.87 -19.48 -12.29
N MET A 730 46.19 -19.41 -12.29
CA MET A 730 47.02 -18.77 -13.30
C MET A 730 48.35 -19.50 -13.36
N GLU A 731 48.33 -20.72 -13.87
CA GLU A 731 49.41 -21.38 -14.61
C GLU A 731 48.88 -21.84 -15.95
#